data_ae641243fddaf30c04fd06103810993a
#
_entry.id   ae641243fddaf30c04fd06103810993a
#
_cell.length_a   1.000
_cell.length_b   1.000
_cell.length_c   1.000
_cell.angle_alpha   90.00
_cell.angle_beta   90.00
_cell.angle_gamma   90.00
#
_symmetry.space_group_name_H-M   'P 1'
#
loop_
_entity.id
_entity.type
_entity.pdbx_description
1 polymer ?
#
loop_
_entity_poly.entity_id
_entity_poly.type
_entity_poly.pdbx_seq_one_letter_code
_entity_poly.pdbx_strand_id
1 'polypeptide(L)'
;KTLKEKWPLWITGTILFSVVYAISSFITWAVILAVVLFVAWLATKNKNMSLSLAFTVVALIGFSTHLYIPIRSELNPIIDENDPEINFRDENGKLILKNFNPNGENWRAFYDYLERKQYGSESMLSRAFYRRAQIDNQILVFPHMSYGGYQIAQYLPYKVGKVSYYQKGIYAIEADGNEPLERGPFKFPTLMASIGENELAQALIFLLFNGLLIWIVVIAWRKNLIVGIYLSLLYSICSAGLIWYINFSDGTKLERRDHASWVKEMDYVTSRFAEQGMVTSVTRTPDPNELLDIQRKIYADRAKGENSSKHEQNFAWQNWRKIQAMFQSAGLQSPPLPDPVHLEVRERDYFYAPAYIFMSLLYGLGIGFLLLNIQQRKAHMLNPSGIAIAVLCGAIPLFANYKEHNRANLWVPWDYAYNLLMSCEPNAIVFTNGDNDTFPLWFAQEVAGIRKDVRVVNLSLGNTDWYIKQMLDNPPILKLSHDKAGIDREFALSETNFNLPQQRIDYWVDLAEERIPRFMRRIESLSARLDSATTAADSANINAEIEKLNHPLQIFTALRNWGVPRRGGMMQTQYKLVIDLALNNPDKPIHLSTTVGLSNAVGLDRYMVQKGMILDLAKGNFAIAKDSIDIERTAYLVDSVFKFRGLGDGTAYVDGETRQLLYNYNSIYMRLAMSMKDVERAVHYADIGIKQFPEEWRNYAVAAEMLLSGGEVDKAIEYLERGLKEVSSSSGNRYLLQQLNSLNAKE
;
A
#
# COMPACT_ATOMS: atom_id res chain seq x y z
N LYS A 1 -13.33 50.27 -11.26
CA LYS A 1 -13.40 50.03 -12.72
C LYS A 1 -12.99 48.61 -13.08
N THR A 2 -11.86 48.12 -12.60
CA THR A 2 -11.32 46.79 -12.94
C THR A 2 -12.21 45.57 -12.56
N LEU A 3 -12.94 45.63 -11.48
CA LEU A 3 -13.85 44.55 -11.07
C LEU A 3 -15.11 44.49 -11.98
N LYS A 4 -15.68 45.63 -12.35
CA LYS A 4 -16.85 45.70 -13.25
C LYS A 4 -16.54 45.21 -14.67
N GLU A 5 -15.31 45.42 -15.15
CA GLU A 5 -14.90 45.02 -16.51
C GLU A 5 -14.51 43.56 -16.59
N LYS A 6 -14.05 42.96 -15.47
CA LYS A 6 -13.51 41.58 -15.41
C LYS A 6 -14.47 40.57 -14.74
N TRP A 7 -15.73 40.97 -14.48
CA TRP A 7 -16.71 40.09 -13.84
C TRP A 7 -16.86 38.69 -14.52
N PRO A 8 -16.79 38.58 -15.88
CA PRO A 8 -16.93 37.26 -16.49
C PRO A 8 -15.83 36.31 -16.05
N LEU A 9 -14.59 36.82 -15.90
CA LEU A 9 -13.44 36.04 -15.47
C LEU A 9 -13.57 35.61 -14.00
N TRP A 10 -14.13 36.48 -13.14
CA TRP A 10 -14.37 36.13 -11.74
C TRP A 10 -15.43 35.04 -11.60
N ILE A 11 -16.53 35.15 -12.33
CA ILE A 11 -17.58 34.11 -12.32
C ILE A 11 -17.02 32.80 -12.86
N THR A 12 -16.27 32.84 -13.96
CA THR A 12 -15.59 31.65 -14.51
C THR A 12 -14.71 31.01 -13.47
N GLY A 13 -13.85 31.80 -12.80
CA GLY A 13 -12.98 31.27 -11.73
C GLY A 13 -13.77 30.63 -10.58
N THR A 14 -14.86 31.26 -10.14
CA THR A 14 -15.71 30.72 -9.08
C THR A 14 -16.36 29.39 -9.48
N ILE A 15 -16.85 29.31 -10.71
CA ILE A 15 -17.46 28.06 -11.20
C ILE A 15 -16.42 26.97 -11.41
N LEU A 16 -15.25 27.29 -11.96
CA LEU A 16 -14.16 26.31 -12.09
C LEU A 16 -13.67 25.82 -10.71
N PHE A 17 -13.73 26.69 -9.70
CA PHE A 17 -13.42 26.29 -8.33
C PHE A 17 -14.49 25.40 -7.69
N SER A 18 -15.73 25.41 -8.19
CA SER A 18 -16.80 24.56 -7.64
C SER A 18 -16.55 23.06 -7.80
N VAL A 19 -15.58 22.66 -8.65
CA VAL A 19 -15.11 21.25 -8.74
C VAL A 19 -14.64 20.70 -7.40
N VAL A 20 -14.14 21.57 -6.52
CA VAL A 20 -13.70 21.19 -5.17
C VAL A 20 -14.88 20.80 -4.27
N TYR A 21 -16.07 21.32 -4.58
CA TYR A 21 -17.27 21.05 -3.80
C TYR A 21 -18.03 19.81 -4.29
N ALA A 22 -18.32 19.76 -5.59
CA ALA A 22 -18.95 18.60 -6.21
C ALA A 22 -18.72 18.60 -7.73
N ILE A 23 -18.35 17.46 -8.28
CA ILE A 23 -18.04 17.31 -9.72
C ILE A 23 -19.30 17.48 -10.58
N SER A 24 -20.44 16.95 -10.15
CA SER A 24 -21.72 17.08 -10.82
C SER A 24 -22.15 18.55 -10.96
N SER A 25 -22.01 19.32 -9.87
CA SER A 25 -22.30 20.76 -9.88
C SER A 25 -21.34 21.53 -10.80
N PHE A 26 -20.04 21.17 -10.80
CA PHE A 26 -19.05 21.77 -11.70
C PHE A 26 -19.43 21.57 -13.17
N ILE A 27 -19.72 20.34 -13.60
CA ILE A 27 -20.07 20.03 -15.00
C ILE A 27 -21.30 20.83 -15.43
N THR A 28 -22.35 20.79 -14.63
CA THR A 28 -23.61 21.50 -14.92
C THR A 28 -23.40 23.00 -15.08
N TRP A 29 -22.76 23.65 -14.11
CA TRP A 29 -22.54 25.08 -14.15
C TRP A 29 -21.53 25.52 -15.20
N ALA A 30 -20.50 24.72 -15.47
CA ALA A 30 -19.53 25.02 -16.51
C ALA A 30 -20.15 24.96 -17.91
N VAL A 31 -21.03 24.00 -18.19
CA VAL A 31 -21.77 23.92 -19.48
C VAL A 31 -22.71 25.10 -19.64
N ILE A 32 -23.50 25.41 -18.60
CA ILE A 32 -24.41 26.58 -18.64
C ILE A 32 -23.60 27.88 -18.88
N LEU A 33 -22.50 28.05 -18.15
CA LEU A 33 -21.62 29.21 -18.29
C LEU A 33 -21.02 29.30 -19.70
N ALA A 34 -20.56 28.21 -20.28
CA ALA A 34 -20.02 28.18 -21.64
C ALA A 34 -21.05 28.66 -22.67
N VAL A 35 -22.31 28.22 -22.55
CA VAL A 35 -23.41 28.64 -23.45
C VAL A 35 -23.70 30.13 -23.25
N VAL A 36 -23.85 30.60 -21.99
CA VAL A 36 -24.13 32.00 -21.67
C VAL A 36 -23.01 32.91 -22.18
N LEU A 37 -21.75 32.57 -21.93
CA LEU A 37 -20.59 33.33 -22.40
C LEU A 37 -20.46 33.34 -23.90
N PHE A 38 -20.82 32.24 -24.58
CA PHE A 38 -20.84 32.19 -26.04
C PHE A 38 -21.85 33.14 -26.65
N VAL A 39 -23.09 33.13 -26.14
CA VAL A 39 -24.17 34.02 -26.59
C VAL A 39 -23.80 35.48 -26.30
N ALA A 40 -23.31 35.76 -25.08
CA ALA A 40 -22.91 37.12 -24.70
C ALA A 40 -21.72 37.63 -25.52
N TRP A 41 -20.75 36.74 -25.85
CA TRP A 41 -19.65 37.10 -26.72
C TRP A 41 -20.09 37.38 -28.14
N LEU A 42 -21.01 36.58 -28.71
CA LEU A 42 -21.58 36.82 -30.03
C LEU A 42 -22.25 38.21 -30.09
N ALA A 43 -23.01 38.59 -29.03
CA ALA A 43 -23.72 39.84 -28.95
C ALA A 43 -22.80 41.07 -28.75
N THR A 44 -21.76 40.93 -27.94
CA THR A 44 -20.93 42.09 -27.51
C THR A 44 -19.53 42.11 -28.07
N LYS A 45 -19.03 41.00 -28.60
CA LYS A 45 -17.63 40.79 -29.03
C LYS A 45 -16.60 41.19 -27.96
N ASN A 46 -16.98 41.12 -26.69
CA ASN A 46 -16.15 41.53 -25.57
C ASN A 46 -14.99 40.53 -25.35
N LYS A 47 -13.75 41.07 -25.29
CA LYS A 47 -12.55 40.27 -25.13
C LYS A 47 -12.52 39.45 -23.83
N ASN A 48 -13.03 39.98 -22.74
CA ASN A 48 -13.08 39.27 -21.45
C ASN A 48 -14.08 38.10 -21.47
N MET A 49 -15.19 38.23 -22.19
CA MET A 49 -16.14 37.13 -22.39
C MET A 49 -15.54 36.03 -23.27
N SER A 50 -14.85 36.41 -24.35
CA SER A 50 -14.13 35.45 -25.18
C SER A 50 -13.07 34.69 -24.38
N LEU A 51 -12.32 35.37 -23.54
CA LEU A 51 -11.28 34.75 -22.71
C LEU A 51 -11.90 33.84 -21.64
N SER A 52 -13.00 34.28 -20.99
CA SER A 52 -13.74 33.46 -20.03
C SER A 52 -14.32 32.20 -20.69
N LEU A 53 -14.88 32.34 -21.88
CA LEU A 53 -15.37 31.21 -22.67
C LEU A 53 -14.24 30.23 -22.99
N ALA A 54 -13.10 30.74 -23.43
CA ALA A 54 -11.92 29.92 -23.74
C ALA A 54 -11.46 29.13 -22.51
N PHE A 55 -11.40 29.74 -21.33
CA PHE A 55 -11.03 29.04 -20.09
C PHE A 55 -12.07 27.98 -19.71
N THR A 56 -13.36 28.29 -19.83
CA THR A 56 -14.43 27.33 -19.53
C THR A 56 -14.38 26.14 -20.49
N VAL A 57 -14.20 26.39 -21.78
CA VAL A 57 -14.09 25.34 -22.80
C VAL A 57 -12.85 24.48 -22.57
N VAL A 58 -11.68 25.08 -22.27
CA VAL A 58 -10.45 24.32 -21.98
C VAL A 58 -10.62 23.48 -20.72
N ALA A 59 -11.29 23.99 -19.69
CA ALA A 59 -11.59 23.22 -18.48
C ALA A 59 -12.52 22.04 -18.78
N LEU A 60 -13.58 22.24 -19.56
CA LEU A 60 -14.49 21.18 -19.99
C LEU A 60 -13.76 20.14 -20.86
N ILE A 61 -12.87 20.56 -21.78
CA ILE A 61 -12.04 19.65 -22.56
C ILE A 61 -11.13 18.83 -21.63
N GLY A 62 -10.45 19.48 -20.69
CA GLY A 62 -9.65 18.77 -19.69
C GLY A 62 -10.48 17.78 -18.87
N PHE A 63 -11.64 18.21 -18.44
CA PHE A 63 -12.55 17.34 -17.68
C PHE A 63 -13.14 16.20 -18.51
N SER A 64 -13.37 16.42 -19.81
CA SER A 64 -13.93 15.41 -20.71
C SER A 64 -13.04 14.16 -20.84
N THR A 65 -11.77 14.22 -20.45
CA THR A 65 -10.90 13.04 -20.39
C THR A 65 -11.45 11.97 -19.44
N HIS A 66 -12.20 12.37 -18.41
CA HIS A 66 -12.86 11.43 -17.49
C HIS A 66 -13.99 10.63 -18.16
N LEU A 67 -14.55 11.10 -19.27
CA LEU A 67 -15.54 10.36 -20.06
C LEU A 67 -14.95 9.06 -20.66
N TYR A 68 -13.63 8.94 -20.69
CA TYR A 68 -12.99 7.68 -21.04
C TYR A 68 -13.47 6.54 -20.14
N ILE A 69 -13.72 6.82 -18.85
CA ILE A 69 -14.12 5.83 -17.84
C ILE A 69 -15.46 5.18 -18.20
N PRO A 70 -16.60 5.91 -18.31
CA PRO A 70 -17.87 5.29 -18.63
C PRO A 70 -17.90 4.72 -20.06
N ILE A 71 -17.14 5.29 -21.01
CA ILE A 71 -17.02 4.72 -22.37
C ILE A 71 -16.32 3.36 -22.33
N ARG A 72 -15.33 3.18 -21.45
CA ARG A 72 -14.65 1.89 -21.28
C ARG A 72 -15.52 0.90 -20.51
N SER A 73 -16.24 1.37 -19.50
CA SER A 73 -17.20 0.57 -18.75
C SER A 73 -18.30 0.00 -19.64
N GLU A 74 -18.85 0.79 -20.56
CA GLU A 74 -19.85 0.31 -21.55
C GLU A 74 -19.33 -0.80 -22.51
N LEU A 75 -18.03 -1.05 -22.54
CA LEU A 75 -17.43 -2.17 -23.30
C LEU A 75 -17.31 -3.44 -22.45
N ASN A 76 -17.88 -3.46 -21.27
CA ASN A 76 -17.91 -4.58 -20.33
C ASN A 76 -16.52 -5.23 -20.14
N PRO A 77 -15.52 -4.50 -19.61
CA PRO A 77 -14.22 -5.08 -19.31
C PRO A 77 -14.38 -6.13 -18.20
N ILE A 78 -13.47 -7.10 -18.16
CA ILE A 78 -13.50 -8.19 -17.16
C ILE A 78 -13.44 -7.64 -15.73
N ILE A 79 -12.73 -6.49 -15.54
CA ILE A 79 -12.65 -5.77 -14.28
C ILE A 79 -13.16 -4.36 -14.56
N ASP A 80 -14.26 -4.01 -13.93
CA ASP A 80 -14.92 -2.71 -14.07
C ASP A 80 -15.17 -2.11 -12.69
N GLU A 81 -14.32 -1.16 -12.27
CA GLU A 81 -14.37 -0.58 -10.94
C GLU A 81 -15.64 0.27 -10.77
N ASN A 82 -16.53 -0.16 -9.85
CA ASN A 82 -17.81 0.45 -9.55
C ASN A 82 -18.84 0.47 -10.68
N ASP A 83 -18.58 -0.19 -11.81
CA ASP A 83 -19.51 -0.25 -12.94
C ASP A 83 -20.05 1.14 -13.36
N PRO A 84 -19.16 2.08 -13.74
CA PRO A 84 -19.50 3.48 -13.93
C PRO A 84 -20.11 3.79 -15.31
N GLU A 85 -20.80 2.82 -15.92
CA GLU A 85 -21.44 2.98 -17.20
C GLU A 85 -22.59 4.00 -17.16
N ILE A 86 -22.77 4.75 -18.24
CA ILE A 86 -23.85 5.73 -18.38
C ILE A 86 -24.96 5.21 -19.30
N ASN A 87 -24.71 4.16 -20.04
CA ASN A 87 -25.65 3.55 -20.98
C ASN A 87 -26.14 4.55 -22.05
N PHE A 88 -25.18 5.13 -22.77
CA PHE A 88 -25.51 6.07 -23.88
C PHE A 88 -26.23 5.40 -25.06
N ARG A 89 -26.17 4.08 -25.17
CA ARG A 89 -26.79 3.30 -26.23
C ARG A 89 -27.69 2.21 -25.66
N ASP A 90 -28.72 1.88 -26.39
CA ASP A 90 -29.54 0.70 -26.09
C ASP A 90 -28.89 -0.59 -26.66
N GLU A 91 -29.50 -1.72 -26.38
CA GLU A 91 -29.05 -3.05 -26.86
C GLU A 91 -28.91 -3.14 -28.40
N ASN A 92 -29.59 -2.26 -29.12
CA ASN A 92 -29.52 -2.17 -30.56
C ASN A 92 -28.50 -1.13 -31.08
N GLY A 93 -27.73 -0.55 -30.18
CA GLY A 93 -26.70 0.47 -30.46
C GLY A 93 -27.26 1.87 -30.75
N LYS A 94 -28.57 2.11 -30.55
CA LYS A 94 -29.22 3.40 -30.79
C LYS A 94 -29.00 4.32 -29.60
N LEU A 95 -28.66 5.60 -29.85
CA LEU A 95 -28.44 6.61 -28.84
C LEU A 95 -29.68 6.88 -27.96
N ILE A 96 -29.52 6.86 -26.67
CA ILE A 96 -30.54 7.19 -25.67
C ILE A 96 -30.33 8.64 -25.23
N LEU A 97 -30.98 9.59 -25.94
CA LEU A 97 -30.75 11.03 -25.69
C LEU A 97 -31.03 11.48 -24.24
N LYS A 98 -32.00 10.86 -23.55
CA LYS A 98 -32.28 11.18 -22.14
C LYS A 98 -31.08 10.93 -21.21
N ASN A 99 -30.21 9.97 -21.57
CA ASN A 99 -29.04 9.59 -20.77
C ASN A 99 -27.87 10.57 -20.92
N PHE A 100 -27.95 11.54 -21.83
CA PHE A 100 -27.01 12.66 -21.90
C PHE A 100 -27.26 13.75 -20.86
N ASN A 101 -28.31 13.63 -20.04
CA ASN A 101 -28.54 14.54 -18.95
C ASN A 101 -27.57 14.27 -17.78
N PRO A 102 -26.60 15.16 -17.49
CA PRO A 102 -25.60 14.92 -16.44
C PRO A 102 -26.17 14.88 -15.02
N ASN A 103 -27.44 15.29 -14.82
CA ASN A 103 -28.14 15.16 -13.56
C ASN A 103 -29.07 13.91 -13.51
N GLY A 104 -29.00 13.06 -14.51
CA GLY A 104 -29.78 11.82 -14.57
C GLY A 104 -29.21 10.75 -13.62
N GLU A 105 -30.07 9.84 -13.16
CA GLU A 105 -29.67 8.74 -12.27
C GLU A 105 -28.57 7.84 -12.90
N ASN A 106 -28.56 7.72 -14.22
CA ASN A 106 -27.54 6.96 -14.95
C ASN A 106 -26.11 7.52 -14.86
N TRP A 107 -25.94 8.79 -14.41
CA TRP A 107 -24.62 9.37 -14.14
C TRP A 107 -24.15 9.14 -12.70
N ARG A 108 -25.01 8.59 -11.86
CA ARG A 108 -24.71 8.45 -10.43
C ARG A 108 -23.50 7.56 -10.17
N ALA A 109 -23.44 6.38 -10.79
CA ALA A 109 -22.31 5.46 -10.64
C ALA A 109 -21.00 6.10 -11.08
N PHE A 110 -21.03 6.86 -12.20
CA PHE A 110 -19.87 7.61 -12.67
C PHE A 110 -19.43 8.71 -11.70
N TYR A 111 -20.36 9.45 -11.10
CA TYR A 111 -20.03 10.46 -10.09
C TYR A 111 -19.52 9.81 -8.79
N ASP A 112 -20.12 8.73 -8.36
CA ASP A 112 -19.70 7.97 -7.18
C ASP A 112 -18.27 7.43 -7.37
N TYR A 113 -17.94 7.00 -8.57
CA TYR A 113 -16.58 6.64 -8.96
C TYR A 113 -15.61 7.84 -8.87
N LEU A 114 -15.96 8.97 -9.49
CA LEU A 114 -15.12 10.18 -9.47
C LEU A 114 -14.94 10.79 -8.08
N GLU A 115 -15.99 10.75 -7.28
CA GLU A 115 -15.97 11.21 -5.88
C GLU A 115 -15.36 10.18 -4.93
N ARG A 116 -14.98 9.00 -5.46
CA ARG A 116 -14.33 7.91 -4.72
C ARG A 116 -15.13 7.49 -3.48
N LYS A 117 -16.45 7.42 -3.58
CA LYS A 117 -17.35 7.11 -2.46
C LYS A 117 -17.09 5.75 -1.83
N GLN A 118 -16.53 4.80 -2.57
CA GLN A 118 -16.08 3.51 -2.03
C GLN A 118 -15.05 3.63 -0.89
N TYR A 119 -14.36 4.78 -0.80
CA TYR A 119 -13.38 5.06 0.26
C TYR A 119 -13.95 5.98 1.36
N GLY A 120 -15.23 6.32 1.30
CA GLY A 120 -15.97 7.11 2.25
C GLY A 120 -16.57 8.39 1.65
N SER A 121 -17.75 8.73 2.11
CA SER A 121 -18.56 9.85 1.61
C SER A 121 -18.31 11.20 2.29
N GLU A 122 -17.31 11.29 3.17
CA GLU A 122 -17.01 12.55 3.87
C GLU A 122 -16.44 13.60 2.90
N SER A 123 -17.03 14.79 2.91
CA SER A 123 -16.53 15.89 2.10
C SER A 123 -15.13 16.34 2.51
N MET A 124 -14.32 16.84 1.56
CA MET A 124 -13.00 17.41 1.86
C MET A 124 -13.05 18.48 2.95
N LEU A 125 -14.14 19.26 3.01
CA LEU A 125 -14.33 20.30 4.01
C LEU A 125 -14.59 19.72 5.40
N SER A 126 -15.41 18.67 5.54
CA SER A 126 -15.63 18.04 6.84
C SER A 126 -14.34 17.42 7.37
N ARG A 127 -13.55 16.78 6.52
CA ARG A 127 -12.25 16.22 6.88
C ARG A 127 -11.25 17.28 7.34
N ALA A 128 -11.29 18.48 6.76
CA ALA A 128 -10.39 19.57 7.12
C ALA A 128 -10.49 20.02 8.59
N PHE A 129 -11.57 19.69 9.30
CA PHE A 129 -11.72 20.00 10.71
C PHE A 129 -11.26 18.90 11.67
N TYR A 130 -10.82 17.76 11.17
CA TYR A 130 -10.30 16.64 11.97
C TYR A 130 -8.77 16.57 11.91
N ARG A 131 -8.12 17.28 12.82
CA ARG A 131 -6.67 17.37 12.83
C ARG A 131 -6.03 16.22 13.61
N ARG A 132 -5.07 15.53 12.98
CA ARG A 132 -4.38 14.37 13.55
C ARG A 132 -2.92 14.58 13.86
N ALA A 133 -2.18 15.19 12.94
CA ALA A 133 -0.78 15.45 13.09
C ALA A 133 -0.49 16.94 13.23
N GLN A 134 0.71 17.26 13.72
CA GLN A 134 1.16 18.63 13.76
C GLN A 134 1.48 19.12 12.36
N ILE A 135 0.96 20.28 11.97
CA ILE A 135 1.18 20.87 10.65
C ILE A 135 2.65 21.15 10.37
N ASP A 136 3.40 21.54 11.39
CA ASP A 136 4.84 21.74 11.35
C ASP A 136 5.57 20.45 10.90
N ASN A 137 5.16 19.29 11.41
CA ASN A 137 5.73 18.01 11.02
C ASN A 137 5.45 17.68 9.53
N GLN A 138 4.35 18.16 8.99
CA GLN A 138 4.00 17.93 7.58
C GLN A 138 4.73 18.89 6.63
N ILE A 139 5.13 20.06 7.10
CA ILE A 139 5.73 21.10 6.26
C ILE A 139 7.24 21.22 6.47
N LEU A 140 7.70 21.21 7.70
CA LEU A 140 9.03 21.70 8.09
C LEU A 140 9.93 20.64 8.74
N VAL A 141 9.42 19.43 8.99
CA VAL A 141 10.25 18.45 9.70
C VAL A 141 11.28 17.84 8.79
N PHE A 142 12.53 18.19 9.04
CA PHE A 142 13.72 17.63 8.42
C PHE A 142 14.47 16.80 9.47
N PRO A 143 15.03 15.68 9.13
CA PRO A 143 15.22 15.05 7.82
C PRO A 143 14.06 14.13 7.40
N HIS A 144 12.85 14.44 7.81
CA HIS A 144 11.68 13.62 7.53
C HIS A 144 11.14 13.89 6.14
N MET A 145 10.48 12.90 5.56
CA MET A 145 9.70 13.10 4.34
C MET A 145 8.46 13.92 4.68
N SER A 146 8.59 15.20 4.48
CA SER A 146 7.54 16.20 4.59
C SER A 146 7.39 16.89 3.25
N TYR A 147 6.36 17.70 3.10
CA TYR A 147 6.23 18.51 1.89
C TYR A 147 7.51 19.29 1.54
N GLY A 148 8.16 19.88 2.54
CA GLY A 148 9.42 20.62 2.36
C GLY A 148 10.57 19.72 1.91
N GLY A 149 10.70 18.53 2.46
CA GLY A 149 11.68 17.54 2.04
C GLY A 149 11.46 17.10 0.59
N TYR A 150 10.24 16.78 0.20
CA TYR A 150 9.88 16.45 -1.18
C TYR A 150 10.09 17.62 -2.12
N GLN A 151 9.77 18.85 -1.69
CA GLN A 151 10.00 20.05 -2.49
C GLN A 151 11.49 20.24 -2.80
N ILE A 152 12.37 20.06 -1.83
CA ILE A 152 13.81 20.15 -2.01
C ILE A 152 14.30 19.04 -2.94
N ALA A 153 13.81 17.83 -2.77
CA ALA A 153 14.17 16.67 -3.58
C ALA A 153 13.84 16.83 -5.07
N GLN A 154 12.93 17.74 -5.46
CA GLN A 154 12.67 18.03 -6.86
C GLN A 154 13.87 18.72 -7.54
N TYR A 155 14.69 19.46 -6.81
CA TYR A 155 15.77 20.30 -7.38
C TYR A 155 17.17 19.86 -7.00
N LEU A 156 17.31 19.24 -5.84
CA LEU A 156 18.62 18.82 -5.33
C LEU A 156 18.61 17.30 -5.13
N PRO A 157 19.72 16.62 -5.41
CA PRO A 157 19.89 15.23 -5.08
C PRO A 157 19.91 15.11 -3.56
N TYR A 158 18.77 14.84 -3.01
CA TYR A 158 18.54 14.84 -1.60
C TYR A 158 17.96 13.47 -1.18
N LYS A 159 18.72 12.73 -0.43
CA LYS A 159 18.17 11.58 0.29
C LYS A 159 17.59 12.13 1.58
N VAL A 160 16.29 12.01 1.73
CA VAL A 160 15.66 12.23 3.02
C VAL A 160 16.31 11.22 3.95
N GLY A 161 17.16 11.72 4.85
CA GLY A 161 17.82 10.89 5.82
C GLY A 161 16.78 10.16 6.66
N LYS A 162 17.19 9.20 7.42
CA LYS A 162 16.43 8.32 8.31
C LYS A 162 14.92 8.37 8.12
N VAL A 163 14.34 7.29 7.62
CA VAL A 163 12.87 7.15 7.54
C VAL A 163 12.29 7.65 8.84
N SER A 164 11.52 8.71 8.77
CA SER A 164 11.02 9.33 9.96
C SER A 164 10.12 8.36 10.70
N TYR A 165 10.18 8.44 11.99
CA TYR A 165 9.25 7.82 12.91
C TYR A 165 7.79 8.00 12.45
N TYR A 166 7.48 9.13 11.83
CA TYR A 166 6.14 9.48 11.36
C TYR A 166 5.71 8.79 10.06
N GLN A 167 6.62 8.37 9.21
CA GLN A 167 6.31 7.72 7.94
C GLN A 167 5.84 6.29 8.07
N LYS A 168 6.39 5.58 9.03
CA LYS A 168 5.98 4.20 9.32
C LYS A 168 5.00 4.12 10.49
N GLY A 169 4.46 5.27 10.88
CA GLY A 169 3.64 5.39 12.08
C GLY A 169 4.42 4.92 13.30
N ILE A 170 3.71 4.49 14.32
CA ILE A 170 4.27 3.93 15.55
C ILE A 170 5.10 2.66 15.30
N TYR A 171 5.12 2.16 14.09
CA TYR A 171 5.83 0.95 13.67
C TYR A 171 7.17 1.26 13.00
N ALA A 172 7.68 2.49 13.12
CA ALA A 172 8.98 2.83 12.57
C ALA A 172 10.04 1.89 13.11
N ILE A 173 10.43 0.97 12.29
CA ILE A 173 11.67 0.24 12.44
C ILE A 173 12.75 1.25 12.08
N GLU A 174 13.76 1.40 12.92
CA GLU A 174 14.97 2.10 12.52
C GLU A 174 15.44 1.51 11.20
N ALA A 175 15.23 2.24 10.12
CA ALA A 175 16.01 2.00 8.94
C ALA A 175 17.42 2.48 9.31
N ASP A 176 18.36 1.58 9.43
CA ASP A 176 19.77 1.91 9.60
C ASP A 176 20.18 2.84 8.45
N GLY A 177 20.25 4.13 8.75
CA GLY A 177 20.27 5.21 7.77
C GLY A 177 21.63 5.49 7.15
N ASN A 178 22.45 4.48 6.91
CA ASN A 178 23.79 4.65 6.35
C ASN A 178 23.91 4.25 4.88
N GLU A 179 22.81 4.23 4.12
CA GLU A 179 22.99 4.12 2.67
C GLU A 179 23.54 5.44 2.11
N PRO A 180 24.64 5.40 1.35
CA PRO A 180 25.21 6.60 0.73
C PRO A 180 24.21 7.24 -0.24
N LEU A 181 24.16 8.55 -0.25
CA LEU A 181 23.39 9.37 -1.18
C LEU A 181 23.90 9.18 -2.62
N GLU A 182 23.58 8.05 -3.24
CA GLU A 182 23.82 7.83 -4.65
C GLU A 182 22.55 8.13 -5.47
N ARG A 183 22.33 9.42 -5.75
CA ARG A 183 21.30 9.85 -6.69
C ARG A 183 21.93 10.35 -7.96
N GLY A 184 21.42 9.83 -9.08
CA GLY A 184 21.84 10.25 -10.42
C GLY A 184 23.22 9.74 -10.86
N PRO A 185 23.63 10.09 -12.10
CA PRO A 185 24.92 9.68 -12.67
C PRO A 185 26.12 10.40 -12.05
N PHE A 186 25.89 11.43 -11.24
CA PHE A 186 26.93 12.19 -10.57
C PHE A 186 26.99 11.81 -9.09
N LYS A 187 28.17 11.43 -8.62
CA LYS A 187 28.45 11.35 -7.19
C LYS A 187 28.50 12.79 -6.66
N PHE A 188 27.45 13.18 -5.95
CA PHE A 188 27.48 14.47 -5.28
C PHE A 188 28.47 14.41 -4.10
N PRO A 189 29.30 15.47 -3.94
CA PRO A 189 30.30 15.51 -2.87
C PRO A 189 29.65 15.38 -1.50
N THR A 190 30.43 14.91 -0.54
CA THR A 190 30.10 14.83 0.89
C THR A 190 29.47 16.10 1.48
N LEU A 191 29.74 17.27 0.89
CA LEU A 191 29.10 18.53 1.26
C LEU A 191 27.57 18.51 1.08
N MET A 192 27.04 17.89 0.02
CA MET A 192 25.59 17.81 -0.21
C MET A 192 24.94 16.79 0.72
N ALA A 193 25.64 15.72 1.08
CA ALA A 193 25.19 14.78 2.12
C ALA A 193 25.09 15.48 3.46
N SER A 194 26.11 16.28 3.82
CA SER A 194 26.12 17.07 5.07
C SER A 194 25.00 18.12 5.12
N ILE A 195 24.63 18.72 3.98
CA ILE A 195 23.47 19.62 3.88
C ILE A 195 22.17 18.82 4.11
N GLY A 196 22.08 17.63 3.55
CA GLY A 196 20.94 16.73 3.75
C GLY A 196 20.75 16.23 5.19
N GLU A 197 21.79 16.25 6.00
CA GLU A 197 21.75 15.84 7.41
C GLU A 197 21.57 17.03 8.38
N ASN A 198 21.76 18.25 7.90
CA ASN A 198 21.71 19.46 8.73
C ASN A 198 20.34 20.13 8.64
N GLU A 199 19.56 20.04 9.72
CA GLU A 199 18.20 20.60 9.80
C GLU A 199 18.16 22.11 9.53
N LEU A 200 19.14 22.87 10.02
CA LEU A 200 19.22 24.31 9.78
C LEU A 200 19.47 24.62 8.30
N ALA A 201 20.39 23.91 7.66
CA ALA A 201 20.67 24.09 6.25
C ALA A 201 19.44 23.80 5.39
N GLN A 202 18.70 22.74 5.72
CA GLN A 202 17.46 22.37 5.05
C GLN A 202 16.36 23.40 5.25
N ALA A 203 16.20 23.91 6.46
CA ALA A 203 15.25 24.98 6.76
C ALA A 203 15.59 26.25 5.97
N LEU A 204 16.86 26.62 5.90
CA LEU A 204 17.30 27.79 5.09
C LEU A 204 17.06 27.61 3.60
N ILE A 205 17.32 26.42 3.05
CA ILE A 205 17.04 26.09 1.65
C ILE A 205 15.52 26.15 1.39
N PHE A 206 14.72 25.56 2.25
CA PHE A 206 13.26 25.61 2.16
C PHE A 206 12.75 27.06 2.17
N LEU A 207 13.24 27.89 3.09
CA LEU A 207 12.86 29.30 3.17
C LEU A 207 13.31 30.08 1.92
N LEU A 208 14.49 29.80 1.39
CA LEU A 208 14.99 30.41 0.17
C LEU A 208 14.12 30.08 -1.03
N PHE A 209 13.81 28.79 -1.23
CA PHE A 209 12.95 28.36 -2.34
C PHE A 209 11.55 28.96 -2.24
N ASN A 210 10.93 28.89 -1.07
CA ASN A 210 9.58 29.43 -0.89
C ASN A 210 9.55 30.97 -0.89
N GLY A 211 10.58 31.64 -0.38
CA GLY A 211 10.74 33.08 -0.47
C GLY A 211 10.87 33.54 -1.93
N LEU A 212 11.66 32.85 -2.74
CA LEU A 212 11.76 33.09 -4.19
C LEU A 212 10.40 32.83 -4.88
N LEU A 213 9.70 31.78 -4.53
CA LEU A 213 8.38 31.48 -5.06
C LEU A 213 7.37 32.59 -4.77
N ILE A 214 7.32 33.07 -3.53
CA ILE A 214 6.45 34.19 -3.13
C ILE A 214 6.81 35.44 -3.94
N TRP A 215 8.10 35.74 -4.11
CA TRP A 215 8.57 36.89 -4.91
C TRP A 215 8.12 36.75 -6.36
N ILE A 216 8.22 35.57 -6.97
CA ILE A 216 7.76 35.29 -8.34
C ILE A 216 6.26 35.47 -8.44
N VAL A 217 5.49 35.00 -7.48
CA VAL A 217 4.03 35.18 -7.41
C VAL A 217 3.67 36.66 -7.40
N VAL A 218 4.34 37.47 -6.58
CA VAL A 218 4.13 38.94 -6.53
C VAL A 218 4.44 39.59 -7.89
N ILE A 219 5.50 39.19 -8.55
CA ILE A 219 5.82 39.71 -9.91
C ILE A 219 4.74 39.25 -10.90
N ALA A 220 4.35 38.00 -10.90
CA ALA A 220 3.31 37.47 -11.78
C ALA A 220 2.01 38.27 -11.62
N TRP A 221 1.58 38.54 -10.37
CA TRP A 221 0.41 39.37 -10.08
C TRP A 221 0.52 40.78 -10.60
N ARG A 222 1.72 41.41 -10.50
CA ARG A 222 1.97 42.74 -11.03
C ARG A 222 1.96 42.79 -12.56
N LYS A 223 2.42 41.73 -13.23
CA LYS A 223 2.50 41.69 -14.71
C LYS A 223 1.18 41.21 -15.33
N ASN A 224 0.57 40.18 -14.81
CA ASN A 224 -0.75 39.68 -15.21
C ASN A 224 -1.47 39.13 -14.03
N LEU A 225 -2.35 39.94 -13.42
CA LEU A 225 -3.07 39.59 -12.19
C LEU A 225 -3.84 38.28 -12.32
N ILE A 226 -4.46 38.02 -13.45
CA ILE A 226 -5.31 36.83 -13.66
C ILE A 226 -4.45 35.58 -13.66
N VAL A 227 -3.42 35.53 -14.49
CA VAL A 227 -2.49 34.39 -14.57
C VAL A 227 -1.79 34.17 -13.23
N GLY A 228 -1.35 35.25 -12.57
CA GLY A 228 -0.73 35.18 -11.25
C GLY A 228 -1.66 34.58 -10.21
N ILE A 229 -2.90 35.03 -10.13
CA ILE A 229 -3.91 34.48 -9.18
C ILE A 229 -4.18 33.01 -9.48
N TYR A 230 -4.43 32.63 -10.74
CA TYR A 230 -4.74 31.24 -11.07
C TYR A 230 -3.59 30.31 -10.73
N LEU A 231 -2.37 30.63 -11.12
CA LEU A 231 -1.22 29.77 -10.82
C LEU A 231 -0.95 29.67 -9.32
N SER A 232 -1.09 30.80 -8.60
CA SER A 232 -0.93 30.79 -7.14
C SER A 232 -2.03 30.01 -6.44
N LEU A 233 -3.27 30.12 -6.90
CA LEU A 233 -4.40 29.40 -6.36
C LEU A 233 -4.24 27.89 -6.61
N LEU A 234 -3.92 27.46 -7.83
CA LEU A 234 -3.69 26.08 -8.17
C LEU A 234 -2.53 25.49 -7.37
N TYR A 235 -1.42 26.24 -7.27
CA TYR A 235 -0.31 25.82 -6.43
C TYR A 235 -0.72 25.68 -4.95
N SER A 236 -1.46 26.65 -4.42
CA SER A 236 -1.89 26.64 -3.02
C SER A 236 -2.86 25.49 -2.71
N ILE A 237 -3.77 25.18 -3.64
CA ILE A 237 -4.69 24.03 -3.49
C ILE A 237 -3.89 22.71 -3.48
N CYS A 238 -2.99 22.55 -4.45
CA CYS A 238 -2.23 21.30 -4.60
C CYS A 238 -1.11 21.15 -3.56
N SER A 239 -0.72 22.20 -2.85
CA SER A 239 0.29 22.18 -1.78
C SER A 239 -0.36 22.32 -0.41
N ALA A 240 -0.59 23.53 0.04
CA ALA A 240 -1.13 23.80 1.38
C ALA A 240 -2.51 23.16 1.60
N GLY A 241 -3.40 23.22 0.62
CA GLY A 241 -4.71 22.57 0.67
C GLY A 241 -4.59 21.06 0.77
N LEU A 242 -3.68 20.47 0.01
CA LEU A 242 -3.46 19.05 0.02
C LEU A 242 -2.75 18.58 1.31
N ILE A 243 -1.75 19.34 1.82
CA ILE A 243 -1.14 19.08 3.13
C ILE A 243 -2.22 19.07 4.21
N TRP A 244 -3.11 20.06 4.16
CA TRP A 244 -4.24 20.14 5.07
C TRP A 244 -5.14 18.91 4.95
N TYR A 245 -5.48 18.49 3.75
CA TYR A 245 -6.31 17.33 3.48
C TYR A 245 -5.65 16.03 3.92
N ILE A 246 -4.41 15.75 3.52
CA ILE A 246 -3.69 14.51 3.85
C ILE A 246 -3.49 14.39 5.36
N ASN A 247 -3.11 15.49 6.01
CA ASN A 247 -2.93 15.53 7.46
C ASN A 247 -4.20 15.13 8.23
N PHE A 248 -5.35 15.22 7.58
CA PHE A 248 -6.66 14.95 8.20
C PHE A 248 -7.38 13.73 7.63
N SER A 249 -6.79 13.01 6.69
CA SER A 249 -7.51 12.05 5.82
C SER A 249 -7.83 10.69 6.43
N ASP A 250 -7.20 10.26 7.52
CA ASP A 250 -7.37 8.89 8.00
C ASP A 250 -8.57 8.58 8.90
N GLY A 251 -9.51 9.45 9.07
CA GLY A 251 -10.77 9.19 9.79
C GLY A 251 -10.71 9.16 11.33
N THR A 252 -9.55 9.26 11.98
CA THR A 252 -9.46 9.37 13.44
C THR A 252 -9.48 10.82 13.91
N LYS A 253 -10.38 11.13 14.83
CA LYS A 253 -10.55 12.46 15.42
C LYS A 253 -9.59 12.64 16.59
N LEU A 254 -8.31 12.90 16.34
CA LEU A 254 -7.34 13.05 17.41
C LEU A 254 -6.77 14.46 17.41
N GLU A 255 -6.88 15.10 18.57
CA GLU A 255 -6.28 16.39 18.81
C GLU A 255 -4.76 16.25 19.10
N ARG A 256 -3.99 17.31 18.81
CA ARG A 256 -2.55 17.39 19.12
C ARG A 256 -2.22 17.04 20.56
N ARG A 257 -3.10 17.44 21.48
CA ARG A 257 -2.99 17.17 22.92
C ARG A 257 -3.01 15.66 23.23
N ASP A 258 -3.84 14.92 22.51
CA ASP A 258 -4.06 13.51 22.76
C ASP A 258 -2.84 12.67 22.34
N HIS A 259 -2.15 13.06 21.26
CA HIS A 259 -0.91 12.42 20.88
C HIS A 259 0.16 12.56 21.96
N ALA A 260 0.39 13.77 22.45
CA ALA A 260 1.39 14.01 23.50
C ALA A 260 1.07 13.25 24.80
N SER A 261 -0.22 13.16 25.14
CA SER A 261 -0.69 12.38 26.29
C SER A 261 -0.47 10.88 26.07
N TRP A 262 -0.78 10.37 24.89
CA TRP A 262 -0.58 8.97 24.55
C TRP A 262 0.89 8.56 24.60
N VAL A 263 1.79 9.38 24.05
CA VAL A 263 3.24 9.12 24.11
C VAL A 263 3.74 9.08 25.55
N LYS A 264 3.36 10.06 26.36
CA LYS A 264 3.73 10.10 27.79
C LYS A 264 3.24 8.86 28.54
N GLU A 265 2.03 8.42 28.24
CA GLU A 265 1.45 7.27 28.91
C GLU A 265 2.11 5.96 28.47
N MET A 266 2.42 5.82 27.19
CA MET A 266 3.17 4.66 26.71
C MET A 266 4.57 4.60 27.32
N ASP A 267 5.27 5.72 27.38
CA ASP A 267 6.57 5.83 28.04
C ASP A 267 6.48 5.47 29.52
N TYR A 268 5.46 5.97 30.19
CA TYR A 268 5.25 5.68 31.60
C TYR A 268 5.04 4.18 31.85
N VAL A 269 4.18 3.55 31.08
CA VAL A 269 3.91 2.11 31.17
C VAL A 269 5.17 1.31 30.89
N THR A 270 5.90 1.62 29.83
CA THR A 270 7.11 0.89 29.46
C THR A 270 8.25 1.09 30.45
N SER A 271 8.40 2.28 31.05
CA SER A 271 9.40 2.52 32.05
C SER A 271 9.15 1.70 33.33
N ARG A 272 7.88 1.53 33.75
CA ARG A 272 7.54 0.70 34.90
C ARG A 272 7.92 -0.76 34.72
N PHE A 273 7.73 -1.31 33.51
CA PHE A 273 8.18 -2.66 33.20
C PHE A 273 9.71 -2.76 33.07
N ALA A 274 10.36 -1.71 32.54
CA ALA A 274 11.81 -1.66 32.47
C ALA A 274 12.48 -1.62 33.84
N GLU A 275 11.93 -0.86 34.80
CA GLU A 275 12.39 -0.79 36.17
C GLU A 275 12.37 -2.16 36.88
N GLN A 276 11.46 -3.04 36.49
CA GLN A 276 11.36 -4.41 36.99
C GLN A 276 12.25 -5.41 36.23
N GLY A 277 13.10 -4.94 35.31
CA GLY A 277 13.99 -5.78 34.52
C GLY A 277 13.29 -6.63 33.44
N MET A 278 11.98 -6.44 33.20
CA MET A 278 11.20 -7.28 32.32
C MET A 278 11.40 -6.97 30.84
N VAL A 279 11.96 -5.84 30.51
CA VAL A 279 12.12 -5.40 29.11
C VAL A 279 13.52 -5.65 28.59
N THR A 280 14.49 -5.80 29.49
CA THR A 280 15.92 -5.92 29.14
C THR A 280 16.43 -7.35 29.04
N SER A 281 15.72 -8.33 29.60
CA SER A 281 16.12 -9.74 29.54
C SER A 281 15.03 -10.63 28.94
N VAL A 282 15.29 -11.17 27.78
CA VAL A 282 14.37 -12.03 27.00
C VAL A 282 14.25 -13.46 27.54
N THR A 283 14.96 -13.79 28.62
CA THR A 283 15.20 -15.18 29.05
C THR A 283 14.25 -15.70 30.12
N ARG A 284 13.37 -14.86 30.66
CA ARG A 284 12.45 -15.28 31.74
C ARG A 284 10.99 -15.13 31.30
N THR A 285 10.22 -16.19 31.39
CA THR A 285 8.75 -16.11 31.30
C THR A 285 8.25 -15.43 32.59
N PRO A 286 7.59 -14.27 32.50
CA PRO A 286 7.14 -13.55 33.68
C PRO A 286 6.03 -14.32 34.39
N ASP A 287 6.01 -14.26 35.74
CA ASP A 287 4.91 -14.80 36.54
C ASP A 287 3.64 -13.96 36.27
N PRO A 288 2.49 -14.59 35.97
CA PRO A 288 1.22 -13.90 35.80
C PRO A 288 0.85 -12.94 36.95
N ASN A 289 1.17 -13.28 38.17
CA ASN A 289 0.90 -12.43 39.34
C ASN A 289 1.76 -11.17 39.36
N GLU A 290 3.02 -11.29 38.97
CA GLU A 290 3.94 -10.16 38.85
C GLU A 290 3.48 -9.15 37.78
N LEU A 291 2.98 -9.66 36.63
CA LEU A 291 2.38 -8.81 35.60
C LEU A 291 1.13 -8.08 36.10
N LEU A 292 0.26 -8.76 36.82
CA LEU A 292 -0.95 -8.18 37.41
C LEU A 292 -0.62 -7.10 38.46
N ASP A 293 0.42 -7.29 39.26
CA ASP A 293 0.83 -6.30 40.27
C ASP A 293 1.38 -5.04 39.60
N ILE A 294 2.17 -5.16 38.54
CA ILE A 294 2.63 -4.01 37.78
C ILE A 294 1.44 -3.29 37.10
N GLN A 295 0.49 -4.05 36.55
CA GLN A 295 -0.73 -3.48 35.97
C GLN A 295 -1.53 -2.70 37.01
N ARG A 296 -1.71 -3.23 38.20
CA ARG A 296 -2.39 -2.52 39.31
C ARG A 296 -1.69 -1.24 39.70
N LYS A 297 -0.35 -1.25 39.77
CA LYS A 297 0.45 -0.02 40.06
C LYS A 297 0.23 1.02 38.95
N ILE A 298 0.28 0.63 37.68
CA ILE A 298 0.04 1.54 36.55
C ILE A 298 -1.34 2.20 36.69
N TYR A 299 -2.39 1.43 36.99
CA TYR A 299 -3.72 2.00 37.21
C TYR A 299 -3.80 2.92 38.43
N ALA A 300 -3.15 2.57 39.49
CA ALA A 300 -3.09 3.42 40.71
C ALA A 300 -2.41 4.75 40.46
N ASP A 301 -1.29 4.74 39.73
CA ASP A 301 -0.52 5.93 39.42
C ASP A 301 -1.26 6.83 38.39
N ARG A 302 -1.97 6.24 37.42
CA ARG A 302 -2.89 6.97 36.51
C ARG A 302 -3.96 7.71 37.29
N ALA A 303 -4.56 7.07 38.28
CA ALA A 303 -5.59 7.68 39.12
C ALA A 303 -5.07 8.88 39.90
N LYS A 304 -3.74 8.93 40.19
CA LYS A 304 -3.07 10.06 40.85
C LYS A 304 -2.59 11.14 39.88
N GLY A 305 -2.68 10.91 38.55
CA GLY A 305 -2.19 11.83 37.51
C GLY A 305 -0.65 11.84 37.38
N GLU A 306 0.03 10.84 37.89
CA GLU A 306 1.49 10.69 37.81
C GLU A 306 1.89 10.10 36.45
N ASN A 307 2.23 10.96 35.49
CA ASN A 307 2.73 10.58 34.16
C ASN A 307 4.07 11.28 33.92
N SER A 308 5.18 10.69 34.35
CA SER A 308 6.49 11.20 34.01
C SER A 308 7.31 10.14 33.28
N SER A 309 7.82 10.47 32.10
CA SER A 309 8.74 9.62 31.36
C SER A 309 10.00 10.37 30.98
N LYS A 310 11.13 9.66 31.02
CA LYS A 310 12.45 10.15 30.62
C LYS A 310 12.94 9.43 29.34
N HIS A 311 12.15 8.52 28.79
CA HIS A 311 12.58 7.69 27.67
C HIS A 311 12.20 8.30 26.32
N GLU A 312 13.00 8.00 25.30
CA GLU A 312 12.71 8.37 23.94
C GLU A 312 11.49 7.59 23.40
N GLN A 313 10.79 8.20 22.49
CA GLN A 313 9.55 7.68 21.91
C GLN A 313 9.70 6.29 21.25
N ASN A 314 10.83 6.06 20.56
CA ASN A 314 11.13 4.76 19.95
C ASN A 314 11.36 3.67 20.98
N PHE A 315 12.00 4.00 22.12
CA PHE A 315 12.23 3.06 23.19
C PHE A 315 10.90 2.61 23.81
N ALA A 316 10.00 3.53 24.08
CA ALA A 316 8.69 3.23 24.63
C ALA A 316 7.91 2.27 23.77
N TRP A 317 7.86 2.51 22.46
CA TRP A 317 7.11 1.67 21.52
C TRP A 317 7.68 0.25 21.36
N GLN A 318 8.99 0.11 21.23
CA GLN A 318 9.65 -1.19 21.13
C GLN A 318 9.40 -2.04 22.37
N ASN A 319 9.47 -1.41 23.53
CA ASN A 319 9.24 -2.08 24.78
C ASN A 319 7.77 -2.43 25.00
N TRP A 320 6.84 -1.59 24.54
CA TRP A 320 5.42 -1.87 24.60
C TRP A 320 5.04 -3.17 23.87
N ARG A 321 5.59 -3.43 22.70
CA ARG A 321 5.37 -4.70 22.01
C ARG A 321 5.84 -5.92 22.78
N LYS A 322 6.99 -5.80 23.44
CA LYS A 322 7.50 -6.87 24.33
C LYS A 322 6.55 -7.10 25.50
N ILE A 323 6.07 -6.02 26.09
CA ILE A 323 5.08 -6.08 27.19
C ILE A 323 3.79 -6.76 26.71
N GLN A 324 3.24 -6.36 25.58
CA GLN A 324 2.06 -7.01 25.02
C GLN A 324 2.27 -8.53 24.79
N ALA A 325 3.42 -8.90 24.24
CA ALA A 325 3.77 -10.31 24.03
C ALA A 325 3.87 -11.08 25.36
N MET A 326 4.40 -10.47 26.42
CA MET A 326 4.46 -11.08 27.76
C MET A 326 3.07 -11.32 28.33
N PHE A 327 2.16 -10.34 28.25
CA PHE A 327 0.77 -10.51 28.69
C PHE A 327 0.04 -11.60 27.90
N GLN A 328 0.22 -11.63 26.57
CA GLN A 328 -0.36 -12.65 25.71
C GLN A 328 0.16 -14.05 26.06
N SER A 329 1.45 -14.21 26.30
CA SER A 329 2.05 -15.49 26.68
C SER A 329 1.56 -16.00 28.05
N ALA A 330 1.21 -15.08 28.94
CA ALA A 330 0.64 -15.38 30.25
C ALA A 330 -0.90 -15.58 30.21
N GLY A 331 -1.53 -15.44 29.04
CA GLY A 331 -3.00 -15.52 28.91
C GLY A 331 -3.74 -14.32 29.52
N LEU A 332 -3.05 -13.23 29.75
CA LEU A 332 -3.60 -12.02 30.36
C LEU A 332 -3.84 -10.91 29.33
N GLN A 333 -4.76 -10.01 29.65
CA GLN A 333 -5.00 -8.81 28.84
C GLN A 333 -3.96 -7.76 29.20
N SER A 334 -3.25 -7.23 28.19
CA SER A 334 -2.30 -6.15 28.36
C SER A 334 -2.99 -4.86 28.87
N PRO A 335 -2.27 -3.97 29.59
CA PRO A 335 -2.83 -2.70 29.98
C PRO A 335 -3.35 -1.93 28.77
N PRO A 336 -4.55 -1.33 28.83
CA PRO A 336 -5.04 -0.52 27.75
C PRO A 336 -4.17 0.73 27.64
N LEU A 337 -3.70 0.99 26.43
CA LEU A 337 -3.19 2.29 26.04
C LEU A 337 -4.31 3.06 25.32
N PRO A 338 -4.30 4.39 25.40
CA PRO A 338 -5.13 5.17 24.48
C PRO A 338 -4.81 4.76 23.05
N ASP A 339 -5.81 4.79 22.17
CA ASP A 339 -5.60 4.48 20.76
C ASP A 339 -4.45 5.32 20.22
N PRO A 340 -3.47 4.68 19.56
CA PRO A 340 -2.36 5.42 19.03
C PRO A 340 -2.87 6.46 18.04
N VAL A 341 -2.39 7.67 18.19
CA VAL A 341 -2.59 8.68 17.18
C VAL A 341 -1.91 8.16 15.92
N HIS A 342 -2.68 7.76 14.95
CA HIS A 342 -2.16 7.50 13.62
C HIS A 342 -1.73 8.83 13.03
N LEU A 343 -0.47 9.17 13.24
CA LEU A 343 0.21 10.11 12.38
C LEU A 343 0.14 9.53 10.98
N GLU A 344 0.02 10.36 9.96
CA GLU A 344 -0.11 9.97 8.56
C GLU A 344 0.62 8.65 8.28
N VAL A 345 -0.13 7.58 8.05
CA VAL A 345 0.41 6.22 8.04
C VAL A 345 1.12 5.93 6.72
N ARG A 346 0.83 6.69 5.67
CA ARG A 346 1.38 6.51 4.34
C ARG A 346 1.97 7.80 3.82
N GLU A 347 3.22 7.74 3.43
CA GLU A 347 3.75 8.71 2.51
C GLU A 347 3.00 8.64 1.20
N ARG A 348 2.44 9.77 0.83
CA ARG A 348 1.70 9.95 -0.40
C ARG A 348 2.29 11.12 -1.19
N ASP A 349 3.60 11.10 -1.34
CA ASP A 349 4.37 12.09 -2.08
C ASP A 349 3.84 12.33 -3.50
N TYR A 350 3.34 11.28 -4.13
CA TYR A 350 2.71 11.35 -5.45
C TYR A 350 1.48 12.27 -5.50
N PHE A 351 0.80 12.52 -4.39
CA PHE A 351 -0.27 13.51 -4.34
C PHE A 351 0.23 14.94 -4.55
N TYR A 352 1.50 15.21 -4.22
CA TYR A 352 2.09 16.53 -4.41
C TYR A 352 2.60 16.78 -5.83
N ALA A 353 2.57 15.81 -6.72
CA ALA A 353 3.04 15.97 -8.09
C ALA A 353 2.43 17.21 -8.82
N PRO A 354 1.10 17.49 -8.72
CA PRO A 354 0.54 18.71 -9.28
C PRO A 354 1.10 19.99 -8.67
N ALA A 355 1.39 20.01 -7.35
CA ALA A 355 2.02 21.17 -6.71
C ALA A 355 3.38 21.50 -7.31
N TYR A 356 4.19 20.46 -7.56
CA TYR A 356 5.52 20.63 -8.15
C TYR A 356 5.45 21.06 -9.62
N ILE A 357 4.44 20.63 -10.37
CA ILE A 357 4.17 21.12 -11.72
C ILE A 357 3.89 22.63 -11.69
N PHE A 358 2.97 23.09 -10.87
CA PHE A 358 2.63 24.51 -10.76
C PHE A 358 3.78 25.33 -10.19
N MET A 359 4.54 24.79 -9.24
CA MET A 359 5.75 25.41 -8.72
C MET A 359 6.79 25.60 -9.83
N SER A 360 7.03 24.59 -10.65
CA SER A 360 7.97 24.64 -11.76
C SER A 360 7.54 25.65 -12.82
N LEU A 361 6.24 25.75 -13.12
CA LEU A 361 5.69 26.79 -14.01
C LEU A 361 5.92 28.19 -13.44
N LEU A 362 5.72 28.40 -12.14
CA LEU A 362 5.99 29.69 -11.48
C LEU A 362 7.47 30.04 -11.55
N TYR A 363 8.38 29.10 -11.28
CA TYR A 363 9.81 29.35 -11.43
C TYR A 363 10.21 29.65 -12.88
N GLY A 364 9.65 28.92 -13.85
CA GLY A 364 9.85 29.19 -15.27
C GLY A 364 9.41 30.61 -15.67
N LEU A 365 8.24 31.04 -15.18
CA LEU A 365 7.78 32.45 -15.38
C LEU A 365 8.71 33.45 -14.71
N GLY A 366 9.19 33.18 -13.50
CA GLY A 366 10.12 34.03 -12.78
C GLY A 366 11.44 34.23 -13.54
N ILE A 367 12.03 33.14 -14.04
CA ILE A 367 13.22 33.14 -14.88
C ILE A 367 12.94 33.93 -16.17
N GLY A 368 11.82 33.67 -16.83
CA GLY A 368 11.41 34.41 -18.03
C GLY A 368 11.27 35.90 -17.78
N PHE A 369 10.66 36.33 -16.69
CA PHE A 369 10.56 37.76 -16.32
C PHE A 369 11.93 38.37 -16.02
N LEU A 370 12.82 37.63 -15.36
CA LEU A 370 14.19 38.09 -15.10
C LEU A 370 14.95 38.29 -16.39
N LEU A 371 14.92 37.34 -17.32
CA LEU A 371 15.57 37.42 -18.61
C LEU A 371 15.02 38.57 -19.46
N LEU A 372 13.70 38.77 -19.50
CA LEU A 372 13.08 39.90 -20.19
C LEU A 372 13.48 41.25 -19.60
N ASN A 373 13.58 41.37 -18.27
CA ASN A 373 14.08 42.59 -17.63
C ASN A 373 15.53 42.87 -17.95
N ILE A 374 16.37 41.86 -18.02
CA ILE A 374 17.78 42.00 -18.43
C ILE A 374 17.86 42.43 -19.88
N GLN A 375 17.09 41.84 -20.77
CA GLN A 375 17.01 42.19 -22.18
C GLN A 375 16.58 43.64 -22.41
N GLN A 376 15.54 44.11 -21.68
CA GLN A 376 15.08 45.49 -21.79
C GLN A 376 16.13 46.52 -21.33
N ARG A 377 17.00 46.12 -20.37
CA ARG A 377 18.03 47.00 -19.83
C ARG A 377 19.35 46.97 -20.64
N LYS A 378 19.66 45.84 -21.27
CA LYS A 378 20.88 45.59 -22.05
C LYS A 378 20.60 44.65 -23.21
N ALA A 379 20.19 45.23 -24.36
CA ALA A 379 19.69 44.48 -25.53
C ALA A 379 20.66 43.40 -26.09
N HIS A 380 21.93 43.44 -25.73
CA HIS A 380 22.97 42.46 -26.17
C HIS A 380 23.24 41.36 -25.16
N MET A 381 22.55 41.29 -24.02
CA MET A 381 22.82 40.29 -22.96
C MET A 381 21.85 39.13 -22.92
N LEU A 382 20.89 38.98 -23.82
CA LEU A 382 20.29 37.69 -24.18
C LEU A 382 21.24 36.88 -25.08
N ASN A 383 22.46 37.06 -24.81
CA ASN A 383 23.54 36.25 -25.27
C ASN A 383 23.40 34.80 -24.78
N PRO A 384 24.02 33.86 -25.46
CA PRO A 384 24.02 32.42 -25.12
C PRO A 384 24.11 32.10 -23.65
N SER A 385 24.74 32.98 -22.83
CA SER A 385 24.85 32.80 -21.38
C SER A 385 23.52 32.82 -20.59
N GLY A 386 22.56 33.68 -20.95
CA GLY A 386 21.27 33.75 -20.29
C GLY A 386 20.39 32.52 -20.62
N ILE A 387 20.45 32.07 -21.86
CA ILE A 387 19.83 30.85 -22.33
C ILE A 387 20.51 29.66 -21.65
N ALA A 388 21.82 29.64 -21.56
CA ALA A 388 22.57 28.57 -20.88
C ALA A 388 22.22 28.46 -19.41
N ILE A 389 22.05 29.59 -18.69
CA ILE A 389 21.60 29.58 -17.29
C ILE A 389 20.20 28.99 -17.18
N ALA A 390 19.26 29.37 -18.05
CA ALA A 390 17.89 28.82 -18.01
C ALA A 390 17.87 27.32 -18.31
N VAL A 391 18.68 26.87 -19.28
CA VAL A 391 18.84 25.45 -19.60
C VAL A 391 19.49 24.70 -18.43
N LEU A 392 20.50 25.26 -17.79
CA LEU A 392 21.13 24.67 -16.60
C LEU A 392 20.14 24.55 -15.45
N CYS A 393 19.34 25.57 -15.17
CA CYS A 393 18.32 25.50 -14.11
C CYS A 393 17.28 24.39 -14.37
N GLY A 394 16.94 24.14 -15.64
CA GLY A 394 16.05 23.01 -16.01
C GLY A 394 16.77 21.65 -16.04
N ALA A 395 18.07 21.65 -16.38
CA ALA A 395 18.85 20.42 -16.49
C ALA A 395 19.25 19.83 -15.12
N ILE A 396 19.49 20.67 -14.11
CA ILE A 396 19.89 20.21 -12.76
C ILE A 396 18.88 19.19 -12.18
N PRO A 397 17.57 19.46 -12.12
CA PRO A 397 16.60 18.48 -11.62
C PRO A 397 16.58 17.18 -12.44
N LEU A 398 16.72 17.30 -13.76
CA LEU A 398 16.76 16.16 -14.66
C LEU A 398 17.94 15.23 -14.34
N PHE A 399 19.15 15.79 -14.26
CA PHE A 399 20.34 14.98 -13.98
C PHE A 399 20.39 14.49 -12.54
N ALA A 400 19.93 15.29 -11.59
CA ALA A 400 19.90 14.91 -10.19
C ALA A 400 19.00 13.69 -9.93
N ASN A 401 17.87 13.63 -10.61
CA ASN A 401 16.85 12.62 -10.38
C ASN A 401 16.78 11.52 -11.46
N TYR A 402 17.67 11.60 -12.48
CA TYR A 402 17.61 10.69 -13.64
C TYR A 402 17.65 9.22 -13.26
N LYS A 403 18.55 8.82 -12.36
CA LYS A 403 18.73 7.42 -11.97
C LYS A 403 17.46 6.84 -11.34
N GLU A 404 16.83 7.60 -10.43
CA GLU A 404 15.63 7.16 -9.73
C GLU A 404 14.37 7.13 -10.61
N HIS A 405 14.34 7.98 -11.65
CA HIS A 405 13.22 8.06 -12.59
C HIS A 405 13.43 7.27 -13.87
N ASN A 406 14.63 6.71 -14.07
CA ASN A 406 14.90 5.84 -15.20
C ASN A 406 14.23 4.48 -14.96
N ARG A 407 13.22 4.18 -15.76
CA ARG A 407 12.48 2.90 -15.72
C ARG A 407 13.02 1.88 -16.74
N ALA A 408 14.13 2.17 -17.41
CA ALA A 408 14.79 1.21 -18.28
C ALA A 408 15.19 -0.03 -17.46
N ASN A 409 14.91 -1.21 -18.01
CA ASN A 409 15.17 -2.51 -17.37
C ASN A 409 14.40 -2.79 -16.06
N LEU A 410 13.43 -1.94 -15.67
CA LEU A 410 12.58 -2.19 -14.52
C LEU A 410 11.45 -3.17 -14.89
N TRP A 411 11.77 -4.45 -14.92
CA TRP A 411 10.82 -5.53 -15.22
C TRP A 411 10.11 -6.11 -14.00
N VAL A 412 10.41 -5.61 -12.82
CA VAL A 412 9.89 -6.16 -11.55
C VAL A 412 8.37 -6.36 -11.55
N PRO A 413 7.52 -5.38 -11.93
CA PRO A 413 6.08 -5.60 -11.89
C PRO A 413 5.62 -6.72 -12.82
N TRP A 414 6.22 -6.81 -14.01
CA TRP A 414 5.93 -7.88 -14.96
C TRP A 414 6.42 -9.25 -14.48
N ASP A 415 7.68 -9.33 -14.07
CA ASP A 415 8.30 -10.60 -13.68
C ASP A 415 7.65 -11.13 -12.40
N TYR A 416 7.30 -10.25 -11.46
CA TYR A 416 6.57 -10.62 -10.24
C TYR A 416 5.20 -11.21 -10.57
N ALA A 417 4.44 -10.55 -11.43
CA ALA A 417 3.14 -11.05 -11.88
C ALA A 417 3.25 -12.38 -12.62
N TYR A 418 4.20 -12.49 -13.54
CA TYR A 418 4.47 -13.72 -14.26
C TYR A 418 4.81 -14.86 -13.31
N ASN A 419 5.75 -14.65 -12.39
CA ASN A 419 6.23 -15.66 -11.45
C ASN A 419 5.10 -16.14 -10.52
N LEU A 420 4.26 -15.21 -10.04
CA LEU A 420 3.11 -15.56 -9.20
C LEU A 420 2.08 -16.37 -9.98
N LEU A 421 1.69 -15.92 -11.16
CA LEU A 421 0.72 -16.64 -12.01
C LEU A 421 1.22 -18.01 -12.43
N MET A 422 2.52 -18.15 -12.72
CA MET A 422 3.14 -19.43 -13.07
C MET A 422 3.29 -20.39 -11.87
N SER A 423 3.21 -19.87 -10.66
CA SER A 423 3.13 -20.69 -9.44
C SER A 423 1.77 -21.35 -9.27
N CYS A 424 0.71 -20.76 -9.85
CA CYS A 424 -0.66 -21.24 -9.70
C CYS A 424 -0.93 -22.53 -10.49
N GLU A 425 -1.71 -23.43 -9.91
CA GLU A 425 -2.26 -24.58 -10.61
C GLU A 425 -3.27 -24.14 -11.70
N PRO A 426 -3.56 -24.99 -12.70
CA PRO A 426 -4.56 -24.67 -13.72
C PRO A 426 -5.95 -24.40 -13.13
N ASN A 427 -6.65 -23.40 -13.69
CA ASN A 427 -8.01 -23.00 -13.29
C ASN A 427 -8.16 -22.61 -11.82
N ALA A 428 -7.09 -22.21 -11.14
CA ALA A 428 -7.09 -21.88 -9.73
C ALA A 428 -7.81 -20.55 -9.42
N ILE A 429 -8.20 -20.43 -8.15
CA ILE A 429 -8.55 -19.15 -7.52
C ILE A 429 -7.33 -18.72 -6.70
N VAL A 430 -6.76 -17.56 -6.98
CA VAL A 430 -5.67 -17.00 -6.17
C VAL A 430 -6.12 -15.72 -5.50
N PHE A 431 -6.04 -15.71 -4.17
CA PHE A 431 -6.31 -14.53 -3.37
C PHE A 431 -5.06 -13.67 -3.27
N THR A 432 -5.24 -12.36 -3.50
CA THR A 432 -4.24 -11.31 -3.35
C THR A 432 -4.71 -10.26 -2.36
N ASN A 433 -3.82 -9.43 -1.83
CA ASN A 433 -4.18 -8.54 -0.72
C ASN A 433 -4.52 -7.12 -1.17
N GLY A 434 -3.65 -6.47 -1.94
CA GLY A 434 -3.75 -5.07 -2.30
C GLY A 434 -3.42 -4.77 -3.76
N ASP A 435 -3.21 -3.49 -4.05
CA ASP A 435 -2.99 -3.01 -5.41
C ASP A 435 -1.67 -3.53 -6.00
N ASN A 436 -0.60 -3.51 -5.20
CA ASN A 436 0.75 -3.81 -5.67
C ASN A 436 0.95 -5.27 -6.10
N ASP A 437 0.24 -6.20 -5.50
CA ASP A 437 0.29 -7.63 -5.84
C ASP A 437 -0.83 -8.05 -6.79
N THR A 438 -1.85 -7.24 -7.00
CA THR A 438 -3.01 -7.57 -7.84
C THR A 438 -2.94 -6.93 -9.23
N PHE A 439 -2.70 -5.63 -9.32
CA PHE A 439 -2.79 -4.91 -10.61
C PHE A 439 -1.77 -5.39 -11.65
N PRO A 440 -0.52 -5.73 -11.27
CA PRO A 440 0.38 -6.36 -12.22
C PRO A 440 -0.12 -7.70 -12.76
N LEU A 441 -0.83 -8.50 -11.93
CA LEU A 441 -1.43 -9.76 -12.38
C LEU A 441 -2.54 -9.51 -13.39
N TRP A 442 -3.43 -8.57 -13.13
CA TRP A 442 -4.49 -8.19 -14.07
C TRP A 442 -3.91 -7.68 -15.39
N PHE A 443 -2.84 -6.85 -15.32
CA PHE A 443 -2.14 -6.42 -16.53
C PHE A 443 -1.57 -7.62 -17.30
N ALA A 444 -0.92 -8.55 -16.62
CA ALA A 444 -0.37 -9.74 -17.24
C ALA A 444 -1.46 -10.62 -17.89
N GLN A 445 -2.63 -10.73 -17.25
CA GLN A 445 -3.76 -11.51 -17.78
C GLN A 445 -4.46 -10.80 -18.95
N GLU A 446 -4.85 -9.53 -18.75
CA GLU A 446 -5.74 -8.86 -19.71
C GLU A 446 -4.99 -8.25 -20.89
N VAL A 447 -3.76 -7.79 -20.70
CA VAL A 447 -2.93 -7.19 -21.75
C VAL A 447 -2.01 -8.22 -22.41
N ALA A 448 -1.35 -9.05 -21.61
CA ALA A 448 -0.37 -10.02 -22.14
C ALA A 448 -0.94 -11.42 -22.36
N GLY A 449 -2.18 -11.70 -21.96
CA GLY A 449 -2.84 -12.99 -22.15
C GLY A 449 -2.27 -14.14 -21.33
N ILE A 450 -1.55 -13.83 -20.23
CA ILE A 450 -0.86 -14.83 -19.40
C ILE A 450 -1.82 -15.40 -18.37
N ARG A 451 -2.00 -16.75 -18.37
CA ARG A 451 -2.77 -17.48 -17.36
C ARG A 451 -4.18 -16.90 -17.09
N LYS A 452 -4.92 -16.62 -18.15
CA LYS A 452 -6.34 -16.22 -18.08
C LYS A 452 -7.27 -17.28 -17.47
N ASP A 453 -6.77 -18.49 -17.31
CA ASP A 453 -7.45 -19.58 -16.62
C ASP A 453 -7.52 -19.37 -15.09
N VAL A 454 -6.60 -18.59 -14.52
CA VAL A 454 -6.52 -18.32 -13.07
C VAL A 454 -7.40 -17.12 -12.72
N ARG A 455 -8.30 -17.29 -11.74
CA ARG A 455 -9.08 -16.17 -11.21
C ARG A 455 -8.32 -15.48 -10.08
N VAL A 456 -7.88 -14.27 -10.34
CA VAL A 456 -7.29 -13.39 -9.31
C VAL A 456 -8.42 -12.74 -8.51
N VAL A 457 -8.39 -12.87 -7.20
CA VAL A 457 -9.37 -12.30 -6.26
C VAL A 457 -8.66 -11.38 -5.28
N ASN A 458 -8.85 -10.08 -5.46
CA ASN A 458 -8.33 -9.06 -4.53
C ASN A 458 -9.18 -9.01 -3.27
N LEU A 459 -8.59 -9.25 -2.11
CA LEU A 459 -9.30 -9.29 -0.83
C LEU A 459 -9.78 -7.90 -0.38
N SER A 460 -9.04 -6.84 -0.67
CA SER A 460 -9.48 -5.48 -0.34
C SER A 460 -10.75 -5.11 -1.10
N LEU A 461 -10.80 -5.38 -2.41
CA LEU A 461 -11.99 -5.20 -3.24
C LEU A 461 -13.08 -6.22 -2.93
N GLY A 462 -12.73 -7.38 -2.40
CA GLY A 462 -13.65 -8.38 -1.88
C GLY A 462 -14.56 -7.89 -0.74
N ASN A 463 -14.38 -6.67 -0.27
CA ASN A 463 -15.30 -6.00 0.63
C ASN A 463 -16.38 -5.16 -0.09
N THR A 464 -16.33 -5.05 -1.41
CA THR A 464 -17.27 -4.27 -2.23
C THR A 464 -18.22 -5.17 -3.00
N ASP A 465 -19.47 -4.79 -3.08
CA ASP A 465 -20.53 -5.56 -3.73
C ASP A 465 -20.33 -5.67 -5.25
N TRP A 466 -19.94 -4.59 -5.91
CA TRP A 466 -19.72 -4.56 -7.35
C TRP A 466 -18.65 -5.57 -7.77
N TYR A 467 -17.55 -5.67 -7.01
CA TYR A 467 -16.46 -6.59 -7.32
C TYR A 467 -16.88 -8.06 -7.13
N ILE A 468 -17.64 -8.35 -6.07
CA ILE A 468 -18.17 -9.70 -5.82
C ILE A 468 -19.16 -10.10 -6.91
N LYS A 469 -20.04 -9.19 -7.35
CA LYS A 469 -21.01 -9.44 -8.44
C LYS A 469 -20.31 -9.78 -9.76
N GLN A 470 -19.22 -9.10 -10.09
CA GLN A 470 -18.45 -9.39 -11.30
C GLN A 470 -17.81 -10.78 -11.33
N MET A 471 -17.64 -11.45 -10.17
CA MET A 471 -17.18 -12.83 -10.13
C MET A 471 -18.21 -13.83 -10.67
N LEU A 472 -19.50 -13.46 -10.66
CA LEU A 472 -20.58 -14.27 -11.21
C LEU A 472 -20.72 -14.17 -12.73
N ASP A 473 -20.31 -13.04 -13.31
CA ASP A 473 -20.53 -12.73 -14.73
C ASP A 473 -19.28 -12.88 -15.59
N ASN A 474 -18.14 -12.46 -15.06
CA ASN A 474 -16.91 -12.30 -15.82
C ASN A 474 -15.98 -13.51 -15.67
N PRO A 475 -15.46 -14.05 -16.79
CA PRO A 475 -14.58 -15.22 -16.75
C PRO A 475 -13.22 -14.91 -16.08
N PRO A 476 -12.62 -15.89 -15.40
CA PRO A 476 -13.18 -17.20 -15.03
C PRO A 476 -14.31 -17.06 -14.00
N ILE A 477 -15.51 -17.52 -14.37
CA ILE A 477 -16.71 -17.44 -13.53
C ILE A 477 -16.54 -18.26 -12.27
N LEU A 478 -16.94 -17.66 -11.12
CA LEU A 478 -16.94 -18.33 -9.82
C LEU A 478 -18.37 -18.58 -9.33
N LYS A 479 -18.53 -19.63 -8.54
CA LYS A 479 -19.79 -19.93 -7.86
C LYS A 479 -19.78 -19.33 -6.48
N LEU A 480 -20.84 -18.62 -6.13
CA LEU A 480 -21.09 -18.07 -4.81
C LEU A 480 -22.39 -18.65 -4.23
N SER A 481 -22.55 -18.61 -2.91
CA SER A 481 -23.77 -19.05 -2.23
C SER A 481 -24.98 -18.17 -2.52
N HIS A 482 -24.78 -16.98 -3.05
CA HIS A 482 -25.80 -15.96 -3.28
C HIS A 482 -25.77 -15.46 -4.72
N ASP A 483 -26.94 -15.11 -5.26
CA ASP A 483 -27.10 -14.34 -6.48
C ASP A 483 -26.77 -12.83 -6.23
N LYS A 484 -26.84 -12.03 -7.29
CA LYS A 484 -26.53 -10.58 -7.18
C LYS A 484 -27.39 -9.86 -6.13
N ALA A 485 -28.71 -10.17 -6.07
CA ALA A 485 -29.59 -9.57 -5.07
C ALA A 485 -29.29 -10.08 -3.64
N GLY A 486 -28.84 -11.31 -3.51
CA GLY A 486 -28.34 -11.86 -2.27
C GLY A 486 -27.04 -11.22 -1.81
N ILE A 487 -26.12 -10.91 -2.74
CA ILE A 487 -24.88 -10.18 -2.46
C ILE A 487 -25.21 -8.81 -1.85
N ASP A 488 -26.14 -8.06 -2.40
CA ASP A 488 -26.56 -6.76 -1.86
C ASP A 488 -27.06 -6.86 -0.42
N ARG A 489 -27.82 -7.91 -0.10
CA ARG A 489 -28.34 -8.12 1.27
C ARG A 489 -27.32 -8.65 2.25
N GLU A 490 -26.43 -9.53 1.80
CA GLU A 490 -25.61 -10.36 2.68
C GLU A 490 -24.14 -9.94 2.74
N PHE A 491 -23.61 -9.34 1.66
CA PHE A 491 -22.24 -8.87 1.56
C PHE A 491 -22.13 -7.35 1.62
N ALA A 492 -23.07 -6.60 1.04
CA ALA A 492 -23.04 -5.15 1.10
C ALA A 492 -23.31 -4.69 2.52
N LEU A 493 -22.29 -4.13 3.11
CA LEU A 493 -22.37 -3.32 4.30
C LEU A 493 -22.15 -1.88 3.85
N SER A 494 -22.58 -0.91 4.64
CA SER A 494 -22.43 0.50 4.28
C SER A 494 -21.05 0.80 3.70
N GLU A 495 -20.94 1.74 2.79
CA GLU A 495 -19.74 2.19 2.07
C GLU A 495 -18.49 2.44 2.96
N THR A 496 -18.67 2.50 4.27
CA THR A 496 -17.63 2.83 5.25
C THR A 496 -17.39 1.75 6.31
N ASN A 497 -18.21 0.69 6.37
CA ASN A 497 -18.09 -0.33 7.38
C ASN A 497 -18.15 -1.75 6.78
N PHE A 498 -16.99 -2.31 6.53
CA PHE A 498 -16.84 -3.66 5.99
C PHE A 498 -16.97 -4.79 7.03
N ASN A 499 -17.29 -4.44 8.28
CA ASN A 499 -17.42 -5.42 9.35
C ASN A 499 -18.82 -6.04 9.34
N LEU A 500 -18.85 -7.37 9.34
CA LEU A 500 -20.09 -8.11 9.45
C LEU A 500 -20.73 -7.90 10.83
N PRO A 501 -22.08 -7.74 10.91
CA PRO A 501 -22.79 -7.76 12.17
C PRO A 501 -22.52 -9.04 12.96
N GLN A 502 -22.46 -8.97 14.29
CA GLN A 502 -22.16 -10.11 15.16
C GLN A 502 -23.07 -11.31 14.90
N GLN A 503 -24.35 -11.07 14.66
CA GLN A 503 -25.34 -12.12 14.34
C GLN A 503 -24.97 -12.95 13.11
N ARG A 504 -24.33 -12.36 12.10
CA ARG A 504 -23.85 -13.08 10.90
C ARG A 504 -22.57 -13.85 11.17
N ILE A 505 -21.72 -13.36 12.07
CA ILE A 505 -20.52 -14.06 12.52
C ILE A 505 -20.94 -15.30 13.31
N ASP A 506 -21.89 -15.16 14.25
CA ASP A 506 -22.42 -16.24 15.05
C ASP A 506 -23.04 -17.33 14.17
N TYR A 507 -23.80 -16.93 13.14
CA TYR A 507 -24.36 -17.86 12.17
C TYR A 507 -23.30 -18.79 11.52
N TRP A 508 -22.16 -18.24 11.13
CA TRP A 508 -21.08 -19.04 10.52
C TRP A 508 -20.42 -20.01 11.52
N VAL A 509 -20.28 -19.58 12.76
CA VAL A 509 -19.76 -20.43 13.83
C VAL A 509 -20.75 -21.58 14.15
N ASP A 510 -22.02 -21.25 14.29
CA ASP A 510 -23.07 -22.24 14.57
C ASP A 510 -23.21 -23.23 13.40
N LEU A 511 -23.14 -22.75 12.17
CA LEU A 511 -23.16 -23.59 10.99
C LEU A 511 -21.99 -24.59 10.98
N ALA A 512 -20.78 -24.14 11.38
CA ALA A 512 -19.63 -25.03 11.48
C ALA A 512 -19.84 -26.11 12.57
N GLU A 513 -20.34 -25.71 13.74
CA GLU A 513 -20.63 -26.62 14.83
C GLU A 513 -21.70 -27.67 14.45
N GLU A 514 -22.68 -27.30 13.65
CA GLU A 514 -23.73 -28.21 13.16
C GLU A 514 -23.21 -29.14 12.05
N ARG A 515 -22.44 -28.61 11.10
CA ARG A 515 -22.01 -29.34 9.91
C ARG A 515 -20.88 -30.33 10.17
N ILE A 516 -19.91 -29.99 10.99
CA ILE A 516 -18.75 -30.84 11.28
C ILE A 516 -19.19 -32.24 11.76
N PRO A 517 -20.06 -32.42 12.78
CA PRO A 517 -20.46 -33.75 13.22
C PRO A 517 -21.24 -34.53 12.16
N ARG A 518 -21.98 -33.86 11.28
CA ARG A 518 -22.68 -34.49 10.15
C ARG A 518 -21.74 -35.08 9.14
N PHE A 519 -20.73 -34.31 8.74
CA PHE A 519 -19.70 -34.76 7.80
C PHE A 519 -18.89 -35.93 8.40
N MET A 520 -18.48 -35.82 9.67
CA MET A 520 -17.73 -36.89 10.35
C MET A 520 -18.51 -38.20 10.38
N ARG A 521 -19.77 -38.19 10.82
CA ARG A 521 -20.64 -39.41 10.84
C ARG A 521 -20.82 -40.01 9.45
N ARG A 522 -20.94 -39.16 8.40
CA ARG A 522 -21.07 -39.65 7.02
C ARG A 522 -19.78 -40.32 6.55
N ILE A 523 -18.64 -39.71 6.84
CA ILE A 523 -17.31 -40.26 6.50
C ILE A 523 -17.08 -41.57 7.23
N GLU A 524 -17.40 -41.68 8.54
CA GLU A 524 -17.32 -42.92 9.32
C GLU A 524 -18.18 -44.04 8.69
N SER A 525 -19.41 -43.70 8.32
CA SER A 525 -20.31 -44.65 7.64
C SER A 525 -19.76 -45.13 6.28
N LEU A 526 -19.11 -44.23 5.53
CA LEU A 526 -18.50 -44.58 4.25
C LEU A 526 -17.21 -45.38 4.44
N SER A 527 -16.40 -45.07 5.45
CA SER A 527 -15.21 -45.86 5.80
C SER A 527 -15.55 -47.28 6.19
N ALA A 528 -16.61 -47.49 7.01
CA ALA A 528 -17.09 -48.84 7.36
C ALA A 528 -17.59 -49.61 6.10
N ARG A 529 -18.18 -48.90 5.12
CA ARG A 529 -18.54 -49.51 3.83
C ARG A 529 -17.33 -49.83 2.96
N LEU A 530 -16.30 -48.99 3.03
CA LEU A 530 -15.02 -49.20 2.28
C LEU A 530 -14.34 -50.49 2.78
N ASP A 531 -14.32 -50.73 4.10
CA ASP A 531 -13.74 -51.93 4.69
C ASP A 531 -14.48 -53.21 4.26
N SER A 532 -15.75 -53.09 3.87
CA SER A 532 -16.57 -54.18 3.38
C SER A 532 -16.71 -54.26 1.86
N ALA A 533 -16.06 -53.36 1.12
CA ALA A 533 -16.14 -53.30 -0.33
C ALA A 533 -15.45 -54.48 -1.00
N THR A 534 -16.15 -55.17 -1.93
CA THR A 534 -15.67 -56.37 -2.59
C THR A 534 -15.08 -56.12 -3.96
N THR A 535 -15.29 -54.97 -4.55
CA THR A 535 -14.76 -54.60 -5.87
C THR A 535 -13.92 -53.36 -5.83
N ALA A 536 -12.91 -53.28 -6.68
CA ALA A 536 -12.06 -52.07 -6.84
C ALA A 536 -12.89 -50.84 -7.28
N ALA A 537 -13.93 -51.02 -8.07
CA ALA A 537 -14.82 -49.97 -8.54
C ALA A 537 -15.67 -49.39 -7.37
N ASP A 538 -16.19 -50.24 -6.48
CA ASP A 538 -16.94 -49.79 -5.31
C ASP A 538 -16.03 -49.04 -4.33
N SER A 539 -14.82 -49.56 -4.10
CA SER A 539 -13.81 -48.88 -3.29
C SER A 539 -13.43 -47.48 -3.86
N ALA A 540 -13.25 -47.38 -5.16
CA ALA A 540 -12.94 -46.12 -5.80
C ALA A 540 -14.11 -45.09 -5.69
N ASN A 541 -15.35 -45.53 -5.86
CA ASN A 541 -16.52 -44.69 -5.70
C ASN A 541 -16.69 -44.19 -4.26
N ILE A 542 -16.51 -45.05 -3.27
CA ILE A 542 -16.61 -44.71 -1.85
C ILE A 542 -15.49 -43.71 -1.48
N ASN A 543 -14.28 -43.97 -1.91
CA ASN A 543 -13.16 -43.03 -1.69
C ASN A 543 -13.43 -41.64 -2.30
N ALA A 544 -13.95 -41.58 -3.53
CA ALA A 544 -14.35 -40.33 -4.15
C ALA A 544 -15.45 -39.59 -3.38
N GLU A 545 -16.40 -40.32 -2.77
CA GLU A 545 -17.43 -39.70 -1.91
C GLU A 545 -16.82 -39.17 -0.61
N ILE A 546 -15.90 -39.90 0.02
CA ILE A 546 -15.17 -39.45 1.22
C ILE A 546 -14.36 -38.20 0.90
N GLU A 547 -13.66 -38.17 -0.23
CA GLU A 547 -12.84 -37.02 -0.64
C GLU A 547 -13.69 -35.76 -0.85
N LYS A 548 -14.88 -35.91 -1.48
CA LYS A 548 -15.86 -34.82 -1.62
C LYS A 548 -16.36 -34.27 -0.29
N LEU A 549 -16.42 -35.07 0.76
CA LEU A 549 -16.85 -34.67 2.11
C LEU A 549 -15.70 -34.06 2.92
N ASN A 550 -14.47 -34.52 2.71
CA ASN A 550 -13.31 -34.04 3.42
C ASN A 550 -13.02 -32.55 3.15
N HIS A 551 -13.24 -32.08 1.94
CA HIS A 551 -13.01 -30.69 1.57
C HIS A 551 -13.88 -29.70 2.38
N PRO A 552 -15.22 -29.76 2.39
CA PRO A 552 -16.03 -28.87 3.22
C PRO A 552 -15.80 -29.09 4.72
N LEU A 553 -15.55 -30.32 5.17
CA LEU A 553 -15.19 -30.60 6.57
C LEU A 553 -13.92 -29.84 6.96
N GLN A 554 -12.91 -29.83 6.10
CA GLN A 554 -11.66 -29.10 6.33
C GLN A 554 -11.91 -27.59 6.48
N ILE A 555 -12.72 -26.99 5.61
CA ILE A 555 -13.04 -25.56 5.65
C ILE A 555 -13.79 -25.20 6.93
N PHE A 556 -14.84 -25.96 7.30
CA PHE A 556 -15.56 -25.72 8.54
C PHE A 556 -14.69 -25.94 9.78
N THR A 557 -13.78 -26.91 9.75
CA THR A 557 -12.83 -27.16 10.84
C THR A 557 -11.83 -26.00 10.96
N ALA A 558 -11.34 -25.46 9.85
CA ALA A 558 -10.49 -24.29 9.82
C ALA A 558 -11.20 -23.09 10.44
N LEU A 559 -12.43 -22.81 10.01
CA LEU A 559 -13.25 -21.71 10.52
C LEU A 559 -13.48 -21.84 12.04
N ARG A 560 -13.86 -23.04 12.51
CA ARG A 560 -14.04 -23.28 13.95
C ARG A 560 -12.77 -23.02 14.75
N ASN A 561 -11.62 -23.42 14.24
CA ASN A 561 -10.34 -23.31 14.92
C ASN A 561 -9.68 -21.93 14.77
N TRP A 562 -10.12 -21.12 13.83
CA TRP A 562 -9.59 -19.77 13.60
C TRP A 562 -9.78 -18.86 14.83
N GLY A 563 -10.89 -19.01 15.55
CA GLY A 563 -11.09 -18.42 16.87
C GLY A 563 -11.36 -16.91 16.89
N VAL A 564 -11.20 -16.19 15.77
CA VAL A 564 -11.45 -14.74 15.69
C VAL A 564 -12.91 -14.39 15.98
N PRO A 565 -13.91 -15.09 15.41
CA PRO A 565 -15.30 -14.82 15.71
C PRO A 565 -15.66 -15.00 17.20
N ARG A 566 -15.10 -16.01 17.84
CA ARG A 566 -15.39 -16.34 19.24
C ARG A 566 -14.81 -15.38 20.28
N ARG A 567 -13.82 -14.56 19.86
CA ARG A 567 -13.12 -13.60 20.74
C ARG A 567 -13.70 -12.20 20.64
N GLY A 568 -14.86 -12.01 20.03
CA GLY A 568 -15.42 -10.68 19.76
C GLY A 568 -14.64 -9.91 18.69
N GLY A 569 -13.85 -10.62 17.89
CA GLY A 569 -13.08 -10.02 16.80
C GLY A 569 -14.00 -9.58 15.65
N MET A 570 -13.57 -8.54 14.94
CA MET A 570 -14.27 -8.06 13.74
C MET A 570 -14.04 -9.02 12.58
N MET A 571 -15.10 -9.41 11.89
CA MET A 571 -15.05 -10.22 10.68
C MET A 571 -15.47 -9.36 9.48
N GLN A 572 -14.54 -9.07 8.59
CA GLN A 572 -14.80 -8.32 7.38
C GLN A 572 -15.45 -9.19 6.30
N THR A 573 -16.11 -8.56 5.34
CA THR A 573 -16.76 -9.23 4.20
C THR A 573 -15.78 -10.10 3.40
N GLN A 574 -14.54 -9.68 3.23
CA GLN A 574 -13.49 -10.46 2.55
C GLN A 574 -13.27 -11.86 3.17
N TYR A 575 -13.40 -11.99 4.48
CA TYR A 575 -13.23 -13.30 5.14
C TYR A 575 -14.39 -14.25 4.82
N LYS A 576 -15.61 -13.71 4.78
CA LYS A 576 -16.78 -14.45 4.31
C LYS A 576 -16.60 -14.89 2.87
N LEU A 577 -16.07 -14.01 2.01
CA LEU A 577 -15.82 -14.32 0.62
C LEU A 577 -14.82 -15.47 0.43
N VAL A 578 -13.73 -15.51 1.21
CA VAL A 578 -12.76 -16.62 1.15
C VAL A 578 -13.45 -17.95 1.47
N ILE A 579 -14.24 -17.99 2.53
CA ILE A 579 -14.99 -19.20 2.94
C ILE A 579 -15.98 -19.60 1.84
N ASP A 580 -16.75 -18.65 1.36
CA ASP A 580 -17.80 -18.88 0.38
C ASP A 580 -17.24 -19.44 -0.94
N LEU A 581 -16.17 -18.83 -1.45
CA LEU A 581 -15.49 -19.29 -2.66
C LEU A 581 -14.85 -20.67 -2.47
N ALA A 582 -14.23 -20.92 -1.32
CA ALA A 582 -13.62 -22.21 -1.04
C ALA A 582 -14.66 -23.34 -0.96
N LEU A 583 -15.85 -23.08 -0.40
CA LEU A 583 -16.94 -24.06 -0.30
C LEU A 583 -17.63 -24.33 -1.64
N ASN A 584 -17.89 -23.30 -2.44
CA ASN A 584 -18.73 -23.41 -3.64
C ASN A 584 -17.94 -23.71 -4.93
N ASN A 585 -16.60 -23.73 -4.88
CA ASN A 585 -15.75 -24.09 -6.01
C ASN A 585 -14.82 -25.28 -5.67
N PRO A 586 -15.36 -26.44 -5.34
CA PRO A 586 -14.56 -27.59 -4.93
C PRO A 586 -13.66 -28.15 -6.06
N ASP A 587 -14.00 -27.87 -7.29
CA ASP A 587 -13.26 -28.25 -8.49
C ASP A 587 -12.04 -27.38 -8.77
N LYS A 588 -11.94 -26.18 -8.18
CA LYS A 588 -10.87 -25.24 -8.41
C LYS A 588 -9.80 -25.28 -7.32
N PRO A 589 -8.50 -25.32 -7.64
CA PRO A 589 -7.44 -25.12 -6.65
C PRO A 589 -7.60 -23.74 -5.95
N ILE A 590 -7.33 -23.71 -4.65
CA ILE A 590 -7.43 -22.50 -3.81
C ILE A 590 -6.05 -22.09 -3.36
N HIS A 591 -5.63 -20.92 -3.77
CA HIS A 591 -4.31 -20.37 -3.48
C HIS A 591 -4.39 -19.04 -2.73
N LEU A 592 -3.45 -18.82 -1.84
CA LEU A 592 -3.14 -17.49 -1.32
C LEU A 592 -1.80 -17.03 -1.90
N SER A 593 -1.69 -15.80 -2.35
CA SER A 593 -0.39 -15.19 -2.63
C SER A 593 0.44 -15.10 -1.35
N THR A 594 1.75 -15.24 -1.45
CA THR A 594 2.67 -15.05 -0.29
C THR A 594 2.61 -13.66 0.32
N THR A 595 2.01 -12.68 -0.37
CA THR A 595 1.75 -11.32 0.12
C THR A 595 0.53 -11.24 1.05
N VAL A 596 -0.33 -12.25 1.02
CA VAL A 596 -1.54 -12.28 1.85
C VAL A 596 -1.18 -12.66 3.28
N GLY A 597 -1.51 -11.77 4.22
CA GLY A 597 -1.31 -12.07 5.64
C GLY A 597 -2.13 -13.30 6.09
N LEU A 598 -1.54 -14.16 6.90
CA LEU A 598 -2.17 -15.41 7.35
C LEU A 598 -3.50 -15.20 8.09
N SER A 599 -3.74 -14.02 8.65
CA SER A 599 -5.05 -13.66 9.22
C SER A 599 -6.18 -13.71 8.19
N ASN A 600 -5.87 -13.45 6.91
CA ASN A 600 -6.84 -13.50 5.80
C ASN A 600 -7.11 -14.92 5.31
N ALA A 601 -6.32 -15.89 5.76
CA ALA A 601 -6.50 -17.29 5.41
C ALA A 601 -7.68 -17.98 6.14
N VAL A 602 -8.30 -17.31 7.11
CA VAL A 602 -9.49 -17.79 7.84
C VAL A 602 -9.25 -19.18 8.51
N GLY A 603 -8.01 -19.42 8.96
CA GLY A 603 -7.58 -20.69 9.55
C GLY A 603 -7.24 -21.79 8.54
N LEU A 604 -7.37 -21.53 7.24
CA LEU A 604 -6.95 -22.46 6.17
C LEU A 604 -5.45 -22.60 6.05
N ASP A 605 -4.69 -21.63 6.55
CA ASP A 605 -3.20 -21.63 6.56
C ASP A 605 -2.61 -22.92 7.12
N ARG A 606 -3.31 -23.59 8.05
CA ARG A 606 -2.89 -24.87 8.64
C ARG A 606 -2.86 -26.04 7.64
N TYR A 607 -3.57 -25.90 6.54
CA TYR A 607 -3.74 -26.94 5.50
C TYR A 607 -3.13 -26.51 4.17
N MET A 608 -2.25 -25.51 4.20
CA MET A 608 -1.62 -24.98 3.01
C MET A 608 -0.17 -25.42 2.88
N VAL A 609 0.23 -25.64 1.63
CA VAL A 609 1.60 -25.99 1.24
C VAL A 609 2.15 -24.90 0.33
N GLN A 610 3.32 -24.38 0.61
CA GLN A 610 3.95 -23.39 -0.24
C GLN A 610 4.44 -24.03 -1.55
N LYS A 611 4.09 -23.42 -2.69
CA LYS A 611 4.56 -23.77 -4.03
C LYS A 611 5.00 -22.48 -4.73
N GLY A 612 6.27 -22.15 -4.69
CA GLY A 612 6.77 -20.87 -5.20
C GLY A 612 6.16 -19.68 -4.47
N MET A 613 5.47 -18.81 -5.20
CA MET A 613 4.88 -17.57 -4.69
C MET A 613 3.45 -17.71 -4.18
N ILE A 614 2.96 -18.93 -4.03
CA ILE A 614 1.62 -19.19 -3.51
C ILE A 614 1.66 -20.18 -2.34
N LEU A 615 0.61 -20.13 -1.53
CA LEU A 615 0.21 -21.17 -0.58
C LEU A 615 -0.98 -21.91 -1.17
N ASP A 616 -0.84 -23.19 -1.46
CA ASP A 616 -1.85 -24.05 -2.07
C ASP A 616 -2.61 -24.82 -0.98
N LEU A 617 -3.94 -24.76 -0.99
CA LEU A 617 -4.77 -25.52 -0.08
C LEU A 617 -4.75 -27.01 -0.46
N ALA A 618 -4.16 -27.83 0.40
CA ALA A 618 -4.19 -29.29 0.27
C ALA A 618 -5.57 -29.83 0.62
N LYS A 619 -6.49 -29.82 -0.36
CA LYS A 619 -7.91 -30.12 -0.18
C LYS A 619 -8.13 -31.48 0.45
N GLY A 620 -8.94 -31.49 1.52
CA GLY A 620 -9.31 -32.72 2.24
C GLY A 620 -8.16 -33.39 3.00
N ASN A 621 -6.93 -32.89 2.91
CA ASN A 621 -5.79 -33.42 3.64
C ASN A 621 -5.61 -32.70 4.98
N PHE A 622 -5.83 -33.44 6.08
CA PHE A 622 -5.68 -32.94 7.45
C PHE A 622 -4.28 -33.19 8.04
N ALA A 623 -3.44 -33.96 7.36
CA ALA A 623 -2.13 -34.39 7.85
C ALA A 623 -0.97 -33.49 7.42
N ILE A 624 -1.27 -32.33 6.84
CA ILE A 624 -0.26 -31.35 6.42
C ILE A 624 0.41 -30.74 7.67
N ALA A 625 1.73 -30.78 7.70
CA ALA A 625 2.47 -30.07 8.72
C ALA A 625 2.34 -28.55 8.50
N LYS A 626 2.28 -27.80 9.58
CA LYS A 626 2.31 -26.34 9.51
C LYS A 626 3.57 -25.86 8.78
N ASP A 627 3.44 -24.84 7.97
CA ASP A 627 4.54 -24.27 7.19
C ASP A 627 5.20 -25.22 6.19
N SER A 628 4.46 -26.20 5.68
CA SER A 628 4.94 -27.13 4.66
C SER A 628 5.30 -26.40 3.36
N ILE A 629 6.34 -26.89 2.68
CA ILE A 629 6.77 -26.45 1.35
C ILE A 629 6.90 -27.66 0.42
N ASP A 630 6.41 -27.54 -0.80
CA ASP A 630 6.70 -28.45 -1.89
C ASP A 630 8.07 -28.09 -2.47
N ILE A 631 9.11 -28.76 -1.98
CA ILE A 631 10.51 -28.44 -2.29
C ILE A 631 10.78 -28.58 -3.79
N GLU A 632 10.39 -29.72 -4.40
CA GLU A 632 10.72 -29.99 -5.80
C GLU A 632 9.97 -29.06 -6.74
N ARG A 633 8.69 -28.79 -6.48
CA ARG A 633 7.90 -27.84 -7.27
C ARG A 633 8.44 -26.41 -7.13
N THR A 634 8.77 -25.99 -5.90
CA THR A 634 9.28 -24.65 -5.64
C THR A 634 10.67 -24.45 -6.25
N ALA A 635 11.55 -25.43 -6.11
CA ALA A 635 12.86 -25.44 -6.74
C ALA A 635 12.76 -25.33 -8.27
N TYR A 636 11.92 -26.16 -8.91
CA TYR A 636 11.68 -26.08 -10.34
C TYR A 636 11.19 -24.69 -10.79
N LEU A 637 10.28 -24.08 -10.02
CA LEU A 637 9.81 -22.73 -10.32
C LEU A 637 10.93 -21.70 -10.26
N VAL A 638 11.74 -21.73 -9.20
CA VAL A 638 12.86 -20.79 -9.01
C VAL A 638 13.93 -20.95 -10.08
N ASP A 639 14.33 -22.19 -10.37
CA ASP A 639 15.47 -22.47 -11.24
C ASP A 639 15.13 -22.37 -12.74
N SER A 640 13.88 -22.70 -13.11
CA SER A 640 13.53 -22.91 -14.51
C SER A 640 12.42 -22.00 -15.05
N VAL A 641 11.57 -21.45 -14.19
CA VAL A 641 10.37 -20.71 -14.62
C VAL A 641 10.43 -19.23 -14.30
N PHE A 642 10.89 -18.88 -13.11
CA PHE A 642 10.89 -17.51 -12.63
C PHE A 642 11.81 -16.60 -13.43
N LYS A 643 11.40 -15.35 -13.58
CA LYS A 643 12.12 -14.29 -14.28
C LYS A 643 12.57 -13.23 -13.28
N PHE A 644 13.78 -12.73 -13.46
CA PHE A 644 14.40 -11.73 -12.59
C PHE A 644 15.18 -10.70 -13.41
N ARG A 645 14.58 -10.24 -14.52
CA ARG A 645 15.22 -9.32 -15.45
C ARG A 645 15.51 -7.98 -14.78
N GLY A 646 16.72 -7.49 -14.96
CA GLY A 646 17.19 -6.24 -14.38
C GLY A 646 17.57 -6.32 -12.90
N LEU A 647 17.17 -7.38 -12.18
CA LEU A 647 17.54 -7.59 -10.77
C LEU A 647 18.88 -8.29 -10.62
N GLY A 648 19.09 -9.38 -11.36
CA GLY A 648 20.30 -10.21 -11.23
C GLY A 648 21.58 -9.54 -11.76
N ASP A 649 21.45 -8.60 -12.68
CA ASP A 649 22.56 -7.84 -13.29
C ASP A 649 22.68 -6.41 -12.74
N GLY A 650 21.81 -6.01 -11.81
CA GLY A 650 21.84 -4.69 -11.17
C GLY A 650 21.53 -3.52 -12.12
N THR A 651 20.96 -3.78 -13.30
CA THR A 651 20.68 -2.73 -14.31
C THR A 651 19.42 -1.96 -14.02
N ALA A 652 18.48 -2.52 -13.24
CA ALA A 652 17.26 -1.84 -12.82
C ALA A 652 17.50 -1.02 -11.53
N TYR A 653 17.00 0.21 -11.51
CA TYR A 653 16.85 0.91 -10.25
C TYR A 653 15.62 0.37 -9.50
N VAL A 654 15.85 -0.12 -8.28
CA VAL A 654 14.80 -0.64 -7.41
C VAL A 654 14.65 0.29 -6.21
N ASP A 655 13.49 0.94 -6.11
CA ASP A 655 13.16 1.79 -4.97
C ASP A 655 12.83 0.95 -3.72
N GLY A 656 12.76 1.61 -2.55
CA GLY A 656 12.55 0.94 -1.27
C GLY A 656 11.24 0.15 -1.17
N GLU A 657 10.15 0.64 -1.77
CA GLU A 657 8.85 -0.05 -1.76
C GLU A 657 8.89 -1.30 -2.65
N THR A 658 9.46 -1.18 -3.84
CA THR A 658 9.68 -2.32 -4.74
C THR A 658 10.59 -3.36 -4.10
N ARG A 659 11.66 -2.94 -3.44
CA ARG A 659 12.57 -3.85 -2.71
C ARG A 659 11.83 -4.60 -1.60
N GLN A 660 10.95 -3.94 -0.86
CA GLN A 660 10.15 -4.58 0.18
C GLN A 660 9.24 -5.69 -0.39
N LEU A 661 8.64 -5.48 -1.56
CA LEU A 661 7.89 -6.53 -2.26
C LEU A 661 8.78 -7.72 -2.65
N LEU A 662 10.00 -7.43 -3.11
CA LEU A 662 10.95 -8.46 -3.53
C LEU A 662 11.45 -9.35 -2.37
N TYR A 663 11.35 -8.91 -1.11
CA TYR A 663 11.66 -9.76 0.05
C TYR A 663 10.79 -11.02 0.14
N ASN A 664 9.66 -11.07 -0.57
CA ASN A 664 8.89 -12.31 -0.71
C ASN A 664 9.71 -13.42 -1.39
N TYR A 665 10.53 -13.08 -2.39
CA TYR A 665 11.46 -14.03 -3.00
C TYR A 665 12.52 -14.52 -2.02
N ASN A 666 13.09 -13.59 -1.25
CA ASN A 666 14.07 -13.94 -0.23
C ASN A 666 13.53 -14.97 0.77
N SER A 667 12.28 -14.78 1.20
CA SER A 667 11.59 -15.75 2.06
C SER A 667 11.49 -17.14 1.41
N ILE A 668 11.24 -17.22 0.10
CA ILE A 668 11.18 -18.48 -0.65
C ILE A 668 12.55 -19.15 -0.66
N TYR A 669 13.61 -18.40 -0.96
CA TYR A 669 14.98 -18.94 -1.02
C TYR A 669 15.43 -19.48 0.33
N MET A 670 15.21 -18.72 1.42
CA MET A 670 15.54 -19.17 2.78
C MET A 670 14.76 -20.44 3.16
N ARG A 671 13.47 -20.51 2.84
CA ARG A 671 12.65 -21.70 3.13
C ARG A 671 13.10 -22.92 2.32
N LEU A 672 13.44 -22.74 1.05
CA LEU A 672 14.03 -23.80 0.25
C LEU A 672 15.33 -24.28 0.86
N ALA A 673 16.28 -23.38 1.14
CA ALA A 673 17.57 -23.72 1.73
C ALA A 673 17.39 -24.52 3.03
N MET A 674 16.56 -24.04 3.96
CA MET A 674 16.32 -24.69 5.25
C MET A 674 15.57 -26.03 5.15
N SER A 675 14.85 -26.28 4.06
CA SER A 675 14.04 -27.49 3.88
C SER A 675 14.78 -28.58 3.07
N MET A 676 15.90 -28.25 2.44
CA MET A 676 16.69 -29.19 1.66
C MET A 676 17.56 -30.07 2.55
N LYS A 677 17.65 -31.37 2.18
CA LYS A 677 18.57 -32.29 2.83
C LYS A 677 19.99 -32.26 2.21
N ASP A 678 20.06 -31.89 0.95
CA ASP A 678 21.29 -31.73 0.21
C ASP A 678 21.90 -30.36 0.52
N VAL A 679 23.08 -30.35 1.12
CA VAL A 679 23.75 -29.14 1.59
C VAL A 679 24.16 -28.24 0.43
N GLU A 680 24.64 -28.82 -0.67
CA GLU A 680 25.07 -28.04 -1.85
C GLU A 680 23.88 -27.31 -2.49
N ARG A 681 22.75 -28.01 -2.66
CA ARG A 681 21.49 -27.39 -3.12
C ARG A 681 20.96 -26.34 -2.12
N ALA A 682 21.06 -26.60 -0.81
CA ALA A 682 20.64 -25.64 0.21
C ALA A 682 21.43 -24.32 0.12
N VAL A 683 22.74 -24.43 0.04
CA VAL A 683 23.65 -23.28 -0.11
C VAL A 683 23.39 -22.55 -1.43
N HIS A 684 23.10 -23.26 -2.53
CA HIS A 684 22.74 -22.65 -3.81
C HIS A 684 21.56 -21.65 -3.67
N TYR A 685 20.48 -22.02 -2.95
CA TYR A 685 19.35 -21.10 -2.74
C TYR A 685 19.68 -19.95 -1.79
N ALA A 686 20.48 -20.18 -0.78
CA ALA A 686 20.98 -19.09 0.06
C ALA A 686 21.84 -18.11 -0.76
N ASP A 687 22.66 -18.58 -1.69
CA ASP A 687 23.46 -17.75 -2.60
C ASP A 687 22.62 -16.94 -3.57
N ILE A 688 21.50 -17.48 -4.09
CA ILE A 688 20.54 -16.70 -4.87
C ILE A 688 20.00 -15.53 -4.02
N GLY A 689 19.66 -15.80 -2.76
CA GLY A 689 19.23 -14.79 -1.80
C GLY A 689 20.31 -13.74 -1.54
N ILE A 690 21.55 -14.15 -1.30
CA ILE A 690 22.70 -13.24 -1.08
C ILE A 690 22.94 -12.38 -2.32
N LYS A 691 22.86 -12.95 -3.51
CA LYS A 691 23.09 -12.20 -4.76
C LYS A 691 22.05 -11.11 -4.98
N GLN A 692 20.77 -11.37 -4.66
CA GLN A 692 19.69 -10.43 -4.84
C GLN A 692 19.54 -9.45 -3.66
N PHE A 693 19.89 -9.88 -2.45
CA PHE A 693 19.73 -9.14 -1.20
C PHE A 693 21.01 -9.24 -0.35
N PRO A 694 22.13 -8.65 -0.81
CA PRO A 694 23.41 -8.77 -0.11
C PRO A 694 23.40 -8.15 1.30
N GLU A 695 22.49 -7.22 1.57
CA GLU A 695 22.31 -6.60 2.87
C GLU A 695 21.52 -7.45 3.89
N GLU A 696 20.89 -8.56 3.44
CA GLU A 696 20.07 -9.42 4.30
C GLU A 696 20.91 -10.49 5.00
N TRP A 697 21.22 -10.24 6.26
CA TRP A 697 22.08 -11.08 7.07
C TRP A 697 21.60 -12.54 7.24
N ARG A 698 20.27 -12.77 7.16
CA ARG A 698 19.69 -14.10 7.35
C ARG A 698 20.13 -15.07 6.25
N ASN A 699 20.37 -14.59 5.03
CA ASN A 699 20.86 -15.42 3.93
C ASN A 699 22.22 -16.01 4.25
N TYR A 700 23.13 -15.21 4.81
CA TYR A 700 24.46 -15.66 5.24
C TYR A 700 24.38 -16.63 6.41
N ALA A 701 23.48 -16.35 7.37
CA ALA A 701 23.26 -17.21 8.52
C ALA A 701 22.73 -18.59 8.10
N VAL A 702 21.76 -18.63 7.19
CA VAL A 702 21.20 -19.90 6.66
C VAL A 702 22.25 -20.67 5.88
N ALA A 703 23.05 -20.01 5.01
CA ALA A 703 24.13 -20.67 4.29
C ALA A 703 25.14 -21.30 5.27
N ALA A 704 25.56 -20.55 6.28
CA ALA A 704 26.49 -21.05 7.28
C ALA A 704 25.89 -22.22 8.09
N GLU A 705 24.64 -22.16 8.49
CA GLU A 705 23.94 -23.23 9.22
C GLU A 705 23.86 -24.52 8.38
N MET A 706 23.56 -24.41 7.09
CA MET A 706 23.51 -25.57 6.19
C MET A 706 24.90 -26.19 6.01
N LEU A 707 25.93 -25.37 5.82
CA LEU A 707 27.32 -25.85 5.71
C LEU A 707 27.79 -26.53 7.01
N LEU A 708 27.45 -26.00 8.16
CA LEU A 708 27.75 -26.62 9.45
C LEU A 708 27.05 -27.98 9.61
N SER A 709 25.80 -28.09 9.15
CA SER A 709 25.08 -29.37 9.16
C SER A 709 25.76 -30.44 8.27
N GLY A 710 26.47 -29.99 7.24
CA GLY A 710 27.29 -30.85 6.35
C GLY A 710 28.74 -31.08 6.82
N GLY A 711 29.16 -30.48 7.94
CA GLY A 711 30.51 -30.54 8.45
C GLY A 711 31.54 -29.60 7.79
N GLU A 712 31.10 -28.67 6.96
CA GLU A 712 31.91 -27.72 6.19
C GLU A 712 32.19 -26.44 7.00
N VAL A 713 32.93 -26.56 8.12
CA VAL A 713 33.12 -25.46 9.09
C VAL A 713 33.81 -24.25 8.47
N ASP A 714 34.90 -24.48 7.73
CA ASP A 714 35.70 -23.39 7.13
C ASP A 714 34.85 -22.54 6.15
N LYS A 715 34.02 -23.20 5.33
CA LYS A 715 33.11 -22.48 4.42
C LYS A 715 32.03 -21.72 5.18
N ALA A 716 31.51 -22.27 6.27
CA ALA A 716 30.53 -21.56 7.11
C ALA A 716 31.12 -20.27 7.69
N ILE A 717 32.39 -20.32 8.15
CA ILE A 717 33.12 -19.13 8.63
C ILE A 717 33.24 -18.09 7.50
N GLU A 718 33.62 -18.52 6.29
CA GLU A 718 33.72 -17.62 5.12
C GLU A 718 32.39 -16.85 4.85
N TYR A 719 31.26 -17.56 4.89
CA TYR A 719 29.94 -16.92 4.72
C TYR A 719 29.60 -15.92 5.82
N LEU A 720 29.90 -16.23 7.08
CA LEU A 720 29.69 -15.31 8.20
C LEU A 720 30.56 -14.07 8.08
N GLU A 721 31.84 -14.22 7.71
CA GLU A 721 32.76 -13.10 7.50
C GLU A 721 32.34 -12.23 6.30
N ARG A 722 31.88 -12.87 5.21
CA ARG A 722 31.33 -12.14 4.07
C ARG A 722 30.09 -11.34 4.48
N GLY A 723 29.19 -11.94 5.26
CA GLY A 723 28.02 -11.25 5.77
C GLY A 723 28.38 -10.04 6.64
N LEU A 724 29.40 -10.13 7.50
CA LEU A 724 29.87 -9.00 8.31
C LEU A 724 30.42 -7.84 7.49
N LYS A 725 30.88 -8.08 6.24
CA LYS A 725 31.36 -7.02 5.34
C LYS A 725 30.22 -6.35 4.56
N GLU A 726 29.18 -7.09 4.19
CA GLU A 726 28.12 -6.64 3.30
C GLU A 726 26.89 -6.09 4.07
N VAL A 727 26.66 -6.60 5.28
CA VAL A 727 25.48 -6.25 6.08
C VAL A 727 25.71 -4.97 6.87
N SER A 728 24.86 -3.98 6.69
CA SER A 728 24.90 -2.72 7.41
C SER A 728 24.11 -2.73 8.74
N SER A 729 23.23 -3.71 8.92
CA SER A 729 22.36 -3.80 10.10
C SER A 729 23.15 -4.16 11.37
N SER A 730 23.07 -3.30 12.38
CA SER A 730 23.75 -3.52 13.67
C SER A 730 23.26 -4.77 14.41
N SER A 731 22.00 -5.15 14.24
CA SER A 731 21.42 -6.37 14.80
C SER A 731 21.88 -7.60 14.04
N GLY A 732 21.92 -7.53 12.70
CA GLY A 732 22.44 -8.59 11.84
C GLY A 732 23.92 -8.86 12.09
N ASN A 733 24.74 -7.81 12.13
CA ASN A 733 26.16 -7.92 12.42
C ASN A 733 26.43 -8.53 13.80
N ARG A 734 25.64 -8.17 14.80
CA ARG A 734 25.75 -8.77 16.14
C ARG A 734 25.48 -10.26 16.12
N TYR A 735 24.46 -10.69 15.39
CA TYR A 735 24.11 -12.10 15.24
C TYR A 735 25.22 -12.88 14.51
N LEU A 736 25.68 -12.40 13.36
CA LEU A 736 26.74 -13.03 12.57
C LEU A 736 28.03 -13.12 13.37
N LEU A 737 28.42 -12.06 14.09
CA LEU A 737 29.60 -12.04 14.95
C LEU A 737 29.49 -13.04 16.11
N GLN A 738 28.31 -13.18 16.71
CA GLN A 738 28.07 -14.16 17.77
C GLN A 738 28.22 -15.58 17.24
N GLN A 739 27.71 -15.89 16.06
CA GLN A 739 27.87 -17.19 15.43
C GLN A 739 29.35 -17.47 15.11
N LEU A 740 30.05 -16.51 14.51
CA LEU A 740 31.47 -16.63 14.18
C LEU A 740 32.32 -16.89 15.43
N ASN A 741 32.11 -16.11 16.50
CA ASN A 741 32.84 -16.30 17.75
C ASN A 741 32.56 -17.66 18.41
N SER A 742 31.34 -18.18 18.24
CA SER A 742 30.99 -19.52 18.77
C SER A 742 31.67 -20.65 18.03
N LEU A 743 32.01 -20.47 16.76
CA LEU A 743 32.77 -21.45 15.97
C LEU A 743 34.26 -21.38 16.31
N ASN A 744 34.85 -20.18 16.33
CA ASN A 744 36.26 -19.97 16.68
C ASN A 744 36.60 -20.39 18.11
N ALA A 745 35.64 -20.45 19.03
CA ALA A 745 35.86 -20.94 20.40
C ALA A 745 35.80 -22.48 20.53
N LYS A 746 35.36 -23.16 19.48
CA LYS A 746 35.32 -24.64 19.43
C LYS A 746 36.51 -25.27 18.72
N GLU A 747 37.26 -24.48 17.95
CA GLU A 747 38.59 -24.80 17.48
C GLU A 747 39.62 -24.57 18.60
#